data_2b2bf537c273ed22255f0ec9c343fa6c
#
_entry.id   2b2bf537c273ed22255f0ec9c343fa6c
#
_cell.length_a   1.000
_cell.length_b   1.000
_cell.length_c   1.000
_cell.angle_alpha   90.00
_cell.angle_beta   90.00
_cell.angle_gamma   90.00
#
_symmetry.space_group_name_H-M   'P 1'
#
loop_
_entity.id
_entity.type
_entity.pdbx_description
1 polymer ?
#
loop_
_entity_poly.entity_id
_entity_poly.type
_entity_poly.pdbx_seq_one_letter_code
_entity_poly.pdbx_strand_id
1 'polypeptide(L)'
;EQMRKYGFGSYLNGGNTAPYGNKTAKPEAWLKFADEMYLASIDDSQDGSSIPTIWGTDAMHGHSNVSGTTLFPHNIGLGAMNNPALIRKIGEATAKEVAVTGIEWSFAPTVAVVRDDRWGRTYESYSEKPEIVAAYAKEMVSGLQGEIGENYLQDHHRIATAKHFVGDGGTLNGIDRGDTLASEEELRDIHAAGYFTAIEAGVQSVMASFNSWKGERLHGHKYLLTDVLKGQMGFDGFVVSDWNGHKFVDGCDLEQCANAINAGIDVIMVPEHYEAFYHNTVDQVKSGEIPMSRIDDAVTRFLRAKVRWGLFEKSKPSERFMANDLSQFGAKAHRDLARQAVRESLVLLKNNQSILPLDPKLNILVAGDAADNIAKQAGGWSVSWQGTDNTNSDFPGATSIYQGLKDAVDAAGGQIELNETADYSTKPDVAIVVIGEAPYAEWFGDIQYIEYQKGEKKDLALLNKLKSQGIPVVTVFVSGRPLWMNKEINASDAFVAAWLPGSEGQGVADVILRDANGEINYDFKGRLSFSWPKKDTQVVLNSGDENYDPLFAYGFGLDYQTPSDLPQLDETSYVKTQKATDMGYPLFYRQLASGLNWTLGDKNNWNQIIEGPSGTTDGSENLTIQAINLAYQEDARRFVWSGVSEAVAKLSYQTAKDLTEAVEPDSQFKFDLRLDSKPTDKVRLSLMCGSECHYSADITDLLNEQTPGKWIHVSVEMGCLAENDSLKNITSPWQISTKGQLGLAVSNLTIKQGENTKADVTICL
;
A
#
# COMPACT_ATOMS: atom_id res chain seq x y z
N GLU A 1 -27.21 12.47 12.03
CA GLU A 1 -28.56 12.57 11.44
C GLU A 1 -28.76 11.49 10.37
N GLN A 2 -27.85 11.34 9.39
CA GLN A 2 -27.94 10.33 8.34
C GLN A 2 -27.94 8.89 8.87
N MET A 3 -27.12 8.59 9.89
CA MET A 3 -27.09 7.27 10.52
C MET A 3 -28.44 6.86 11.08
N ARG A 4 -29.16 7.79 11.73
CA ARG A 4 -30.51 7.56 12.26
C ARG A 4 -31.56 7.42 11.16
N LYS A 5 -31.35 8.08 10.01
CA LYS A 5 -32.29 8.05 8.89
C LYS A 5 -32.25 6.75 8.11
N TYR A 6 -31.06 6.17 7.94
CA TYR A 6 -30.86 5.01 7.07
C TYR A 6 -30.61 3.69 7.82
N GLY A 7 -30.21 3.72 9.09
CA GLY A 7 -30.00 2.54 9.93
C GLY A 7 -28.99 1.54 9.36
N PHE A 8 -27.89 2.01 8.74
CA PHE A 8 -26.92 1.10 8.15
C PHE A 8 -26.30 0.16 9.17
N GLY A 9 -26.19 -1.11 8.82
CA GLY A 9 -25.71 -2.18 9.70
C GLY A 9 -24.24 -2.12 10.02
N SER A 10 -23.42 -1.42 9.23
CA SER A 10 -21.99 -1.25 9.46
C SER A 10 -21.46 0.05 8.87
N TYR A 11 -20.34 0.48 9.42
CA TYR A 11 -19.52 1.58 8.93
C TYR A 11 -18.05 1.14 8.88
N LEU A 12 -17.25 1.84 8.12
CA LEU A 12 -15.82 1.60 8.04
C LEU A 12 -15.03 2.92 8.03
N ASN A 13 -13.77 2.85 8.45
CA ASN A 13 -12.78 3.84 8.08
C ASN A 13 -11.83 3.20 7.08
N GLY A 14 -11.67 3.83 5.92
CA GLY A 14 -10.59 3.49 4.99
C GLY A 14 -9.27 4.09 5.42
N GLY A 15 -8.18 3.78 4.71
CA GLY A 15 -6.92 4.49 4.86
C GLY A 15 -7.10 6.00 4.69
N ASN A 16 -6.27 6.80 5.35
CA ASN A 16 -6.35 8.27 5.42
C ASN A 16 -7.56 8.84 6.20
N THR A 17 -8.34 8.02 6.87
CA THR A 17 -9.45 8.49 7.69
C THR A 17 -9.21 8.22 9.18
N ALA A 18 -9.52 9.22 10.01
CA ALA A 18 -9.42 9.13 11.46
C ALA A 18 -10.51 10.00 12.09
N PRO A 19 -10.87 9.77 13.37
CA PRO A 19 -11.86 10.55 14.05
C PRO A 19 -11.59 12.06 13.95
N TYR A 20 -12.60 12.80 13.49
CA TYR A 20 -12.55 14.27 13.33
C TYR A 20 -11.41 14.78 12.41
N GLY A 21 -10.92 13.94 11.49
CA GLY A 21 -9.83 14.27 10.56
C GLY A 21 -8.44 14.36 11.19
N ASN A 22 -8.27 13.86 12.42
CA ASN A 22 -6.97 13.88 13.12
C ASN A 22 -6.27 12.52 12.99
N LYS A 23 -5.26 12.39 12.10
CA LYS A 23 -4.51 11.14 11.88
C LYS A 23 -3.77 10.63 13.12
N THR A 24 -3.47 11.52 14.08
CA THR A 24 -2.83 11.16 15.34
C THR A 24 -3.81 11.10 16.52
N ALA A 25 -5.10 10.90 16.21
CA ALA A 25 -6.14 10.80 17.22
C ALA A 25 -5.83 9.70 18.24
N LYS A 26 -5.98 10.04 19.52
CA LYS A 26 -5.76 9.11 20.63
C LYS A 26 -6.97 8.17 20.83
N PRO A 27 -6.81 7.04 21.54
CA PRO A 27 -7.88 6.07 21.76
C PRO A 27 -9.20 6.65 22.27
N GLU A 28 -9.14 7.68 23.09
CA GLU A 28 -10.35 8.34 23.62
C GLU A 28 -11.20 8.99 22.52
N ALA A 29 -10.55 9.56 21.47
CA ALA A 29 -11.28 10.15 20.35
C ALA A 29 -11.94 9.06 19.47
N TRP A 30 -11.26 7.92 19.30
CA TRP A 30 -11.80 6.75 18.60
C TRP A 30 -13.01 6.19 19.34
N LEU A 31 -12.92 5.98 20.66
CA LEU A 31 -14.03 5.49 21.49
C LEU A 31 -15.21 6.45 21.49
N LYS A 32 -14.95 7.75 21.60
CA LYS A 32 -16.02 8.75 21.54
C LYS A 32 -16.78 8.67 20.21
N PHE A 33 -16.05 8.53 19.10
CA PHE A 33 -16.65 8.40 17.78
C PHE A 33 -17.41 7.07 17.64
N ALA A 34 -16.87 5.97 18.16
CA ALA A 34 -17.55 4.67 18.22
C ALA A 34 -18.87 4.73 19.02
N ASP A 35 -18.86 5.41 20.18
CA ASP A 35 -20.07 5.63 20.98
C ASP A 35 -21.13 6.45 20.23
N GLU A 36 -20.70 7.51 19.53
CA GLU A 36 -21.60 8.34 18.72
C GLU A 36 -22.29 7.52 17.61
N MET A 37 -21.54 6.64 16.92
CA MET A 37 -22.09 5.74 15.91
C MET A 37 -23.05 4.71 16.52
N TYR A 38 -22.66 4.07 17.62
CA TYR A 38 -23.49 3.10 18.33
C TYR A 38 -24.81 3.71 18.78
N LEU A 39 -24.76 4.85 19.47
CA LEU A 39 -25.95 5.54 19.96
C LEU A 39 -26.87 6.00 18.83
N ALA A 40 -26.30 6.42 17.69
CA ALA A 40 -27.11 6.76 16.52
C ALA A 40 -27.77 5.54 15.89
N SER A 41 -27.14 4.36 15.94
CA SER A 41 -27.67 3.12 15.33
C SER A 41 -28.80 2.45 16.14
N ILE A 42 -28.86 2.73 17.44
CA ILE A 42 -29.95 2.19 18.30
C ILE A 42 -31.10 3.18 18.52
N ASP A 43 -31.01 4.38 17.96
CA ASP A 43 -32.06 5.40 18.00
C ASP A 43 -33.10 5.14 16.90
N ASP A 44 -34.19 4.49 17.24
CA ASP A 44 -35.26 4.07 16.33
C ASP A 44 -36.22 5.19 15.89
N SER A 45 -35.93 6.42 16.25
CA SER A 45 -36.85 7.56 16.04
C SER A 45 -37.09 7.94 14.58
N GLN A 46 -36.21 7.53 13.65
CA GLN A 46 -36.30 7.87 12.24
C GLN A 46 -36.45 6.66 11.31
N ASP A 47 -35.67 5.60 11.51
CA ASP A 47 -35.68 4.40 10.68
C ASP A 47 -36.49 3.23 11.27
N GLY A 48 -36.89 3.33 12.53
CA GLY A 48 -37.61 2.28 13.26
C GLY A 48 -36.75 1.08 13.64
N SER A 49 -35.42 1.21 13.57
CA SER A 49 -34.43 0.15 13.88
C SER A 49 -33.66 0.47 15.15
N SER A 50 -33.44 -0.54 15.99
CA SER A 50 -32.54 -0.46 17.15
C SER A 50 -31.41 -1.50 17.05
N ILE A 51 -31.07 -1.95 15.82
CA ILE A 51 -30.00 -2.92 15.57
C ILE A 51 -28.66 -2.19 15.65
N PRO A 52 -27.78 -2.54 16.60
CA PRO A 52 -26.49 -1.87 16.72
C PRO A 52 -25.63 -2.06 15.48
N THR A 53 -24.99 -0.97 15.03
CA THR A 53 -23.99 -1.01 13.95
C THR A 53 -22.70 -1.66 14.43
N ILE A 54 -21.88 -2.12 13.49
CA ILE A 54 -20.46 -2.49 13.72
C ILE A 54 -19.55 -1.58 12.91
N TRP A 55 -18.36 -1.33 13.43
CA TRP A 55 -17.34 -0.52 12.77
C TRP A 55 -16.17 -1.38 12.33
N GLY A 56 -15.81 -1.30 11.03
CA GLY A 56 -14.69 -2.02 10.43
C GLY A 56 -13.49 -1.12 10.15
N THR A 57 -12.28 -1.69 10.25
CA THR A 57 -11.02 -1.01 9.95
C THR A 57 -9.98 -1.95 9.33
N ASP A 58 -9.06 -1.39 8.54
CA ASP A 58 -7.88 -2.10 8.03
C ASP A 58 -6.82 -2.22 9.15
N ALA A 59 -6.78 -3.38 9.79
CA ALA A 59 -5.74 -3.73 10.75
C ALA A 59 -4.76 -4.73 10.10
N MET A 60 -4.00 -4.25 9.12
CA MET A 60 -3.22 -5.07 8.18
C MET A 60 -2.03 -5.77 8.82
N HIS A 61 -1.31 -5.09 9.71
CA HIS A 61 -0.13 -5.61 10.40
C HIS A 61 -0.04 -5.04 11.84
N GLY A 62 -1.04 -5.32 12.63
CA GLY A 62 -1.37 -4.67 13.89
C GLY A 62 -2.56 -3.73 13.69
N HIS A 63 -2.89 -2.92 14.68
CA HIS A 63 -3.94 -1.88 14.55
C HIS A 63 -3.41 -0.66 13.78
N SER A 64 -2.97 -0.90 12.55
CA SER A 64 -2.04 -0.07 11.79
C SER A 64 -2.58 1.29 11.34
N ASN A 65 -3.89 1.51 11.36
CA ASN A 65 -4.49 2.82 11.08
C ASN A 65 -4.42 3.81 12.27
N VAL A 66 -3.98 3.36 13.45
CA VAL A 66 -4.01 4.18 14.66
C VAL A 66 -2.59 4.47 15.15
N SER A 67 -2.25 5.75 15.23
CA SER A 67 -0.93 6.21 15.70
C SER A 67 -0.67 5.77 17.15
N GLY A 68 0.49 5.18 17.41
CA GLY A 68 0.93 4.72 18.72
C GLY A 68 0.69 3.24 19.02
N THR A 69 0.04 2.51 18.14
CA THR A 69 -0.14 1.07 18.22
C THR A 69 1.16 0.32 17.87
N THR A 70 1.19 -0.98 18.15
CA THR A 70 2.26 -1.85 17.70
C THR A 70 2.06 -2.21 16.23
N LEU A 71 3.07 -1.92 15.40
CA LEU A 71 3.11 -2.36 14.00
C LEU A 71 4.02 -3.59 13.89
N PHE A 72 3.44 -4.71 13.53
CA PHE A 72 4.18 -5.95 13.27
C PHE A 72 4.84 -5.88 11.88
N PRO A 73 5.85 -6.73 11.59
CA PRO A 73 6.31 -6.88 10.22
C PRO A 73 5.13 -7.17 9.26
N HIS A 74 5.18 -6.61 8.06
CA HIS A 74 4.20 -6.99 7.03
C HIS A 74 4.28 -8.49 6.70
N ASN A 75 3.23 -9.01 6.08
CA ASN A 75 3.05 -10.44 5.83
C ASN A 75 4.24 -11.10 5.13
N ILE A 76 4.91 -10.41 4.20
CA ILE A 76 6.12 -10.94 3.55
C ILE A 76 7.24 -11.27 4.55
N GLY A 77 7.45 -10.41 5.54
CA GLY A 77 8.39 -10.68 6.63
C GLY A 77 7.91 -11.81 7.54
N LEU A 78 6.62 -11.81 7.88
CA LEU A 78 6.02 -12.88 8.68
C LEU A 78 6.10 -14.25 7.98
N GLY A 79 5.97 -14.27 6.64
CA GLY A 79 6.17 -15.48 5.85
C GLY A 79 7.60 -16.02 5.96
N ALA A 80 8.59 -15.14 5.87
CA ALA A 80 10.00 -15.50 6.04
C ALA A 80 10.33 -16.06 7.43
N MET A 81 9.60 -15.64 8.46
CA MET A 81 9.73 -16.13 9.85
C MET A 81 9.37 -17.61 10.00
N ASN A 82 8.45 -18.14 9.21
CA ASN A 82 7.94 -19.52 9.23
C ASN A 82 7.57 -20.00 10.63
N ASN A 83 6.79 -19.20 11.38
CA ASN A 83 6.38 -19.48 12.76
C ASN A 83 4.86 -19.27 12.95
N PRO A 84 4.01 -20.27 12.63
CA PRO A 84 2.56 -20.14 12.75
C PRO A 84 2.08 -19.80 14.17
N ALA A 85 2.72 -20.35 15.20
CA ALA A 85 2.35 -20.08 16.58
C ALA A 85 2.54 -18.60 16.97
N LEU A 86 3.54 -17.92 16.36
CA LEU A 86 3.75 -16.49 16.57
C LEU A 86 2.67 -15.67 15.86
N ILE A 87 2.19 -16.12 14.69
CA ILE A 87 1.08 -15.48 13.95
C ILE A 87 -0.18 -15.40 14.81
N ARG A 88 -0.53 -16.49 15.52
CA ARG A 88 -1.67 -16.47 16.46
C ARG A 88 -1.53 -15.40 17.53
N LYS A 89 -0.36 -15.31 18.15
CA LYS A 89 -0.08 -14.29 19.17
C LYS A 89 -0.15 -12.87 18.61
N ILE A 90 0.30 -12.67 17.37
CA ILE A 90 0.19 -11.39 16.65
C ILE A 90 -1.29 -11.04 16.44
N GLY A 91 -2.11 -12.00 16.01
CA GLY A 91 -3.57 -11.83 15.88
C GLY A 91 -4.23 -11.45 17.20
N GLU A 92 -3.88 -12.12 18.31
CA GLU A 92 -4.38 -11.77 19.65
C GLU A 92 -3.97 -10.36 20.10
N ALA A 93 -2.70 -9.99 19.90
CA ALA A 93 -2.22 -8.65 20.25
C ALA A 93 -2.93 -7.58 19.43
N THR A 94 -3.12 -7.83 18.12
CA THR A 94 -3.89 -6.96 17.22
C THR A 94 -5.33 -6.79 17.71
N ALA A 95 -6.02 -7.89 18.03
CA ALA A 95 -7.40 -7.86 18.53
C ALA A 95 -7.52 -7.03 19.83
N LYS A 96 -6.54 -7.15 20.75
CA LYS A 96 -6.49 -6.36 21.99
C LYS A 96 -6.35 -4.86 21.70
N GLU A 97 -5.42 -4.47 20.84
CA GLU A 97 -5.23 -3.06 20.49
C GLU A 97 -6.45 -2.47 19.75
N VAL A 98 -7.09 -3.26 18.87
CA VAL A 98 -8.36 -2.88 18.23
C VAL A 98 -9.48 -2.71 19.26
N ALA A 99 -9.52 -3.57 20.29
CA ALA A 99 -10.49 -3.49 21.38
C ALA A 99 -10.39 -2.18 22.16
N VAL A 100 -9.18 -1.68 22.38
CA VAL A 100 -8.93 -0.41 23.12
C VAL A 100 -9.65 0.78 22.45
N THR A 101 -9.76 0.77 21.13
CA THR A 101 -10.42 1.84 20.34
C THR A 101 -11.90 1.63 20.11
N GLY A 102 -12.49 0.51 20.57
CA GLY A 102 -13.92 0.21 20.47
C GLY A 102 -14.37 -0.32 19.11
N ILE A 103 -13.46 -0.63 18.20
CA ILE A 103 -13.75 -1.17 16.87
C ILE A 103 -14.06 -2.67 16.98
N GLU A 104 -15.02 -3.16 16.18
CA GLU A 104 -15.54 -4.53 16.27
C GLU A 104 -14.99 -5.46 15.19
N TRP A 105 -14.57 -4.91 14.04
CA TRP A 105 -14.35 -5.68 12.83
C TRP A 105 -13.03 -5.28 12.17
N SER A 106 -12.18 -6.27 11.88
CA SER A 106 -10.89 -6.14 11.21
C SER A 106 -10.95 -6.68 9.78
N PHE A 107 -10.46 -5.90 8.81
CA PHE A 107 -10.30 -6.34 7.41
C PHE A 107 -8.95 -7.07 7.23
N ALA A 108 -8.71 -8.06 8.05
CA ALA A 108 -7.52 -8.93 8.03
C ALA A 108 -7.91 -10.37 8.43
N PRO A 109 -7.16 -11.38 7.93
CA PRO A 109 -5.92 -11.33 7.16
C PRO A 109 -6.11 -11.23 5.64
N THR A 110 -5.13 -10.63 4.95
CA THR A 110 -4.92 -10.86 3.51
C THR A 110 -4.34 -12.27 3.33
N VAL A 111 -4.95 -13.08 2.47
CA VAL A 111 -4.56 -14.47 2.21
C VAL A 111 -4.22 -14.74 0.74
N ALA A 112 -3.79 -13.69 0.04
CA ALA A 112 -3.30 -13.77 -1.33
C ALA A 112 -2.05 -14.68 -1.42
N VAL A 113 -1.96 -15.46 -2.49
CA VAL A 113 -0.74 -16.20 -2.89
C VAL A 113 -0.18 -15.50 -4.12
N VAL A 114 0.95 -14.81 -3.97
CA VAL A 114 1.54 -14.00 -5.03
C VAL A 114 2.32 -14.88 -6.01
N ARG A 115 2.12 -14.62 -7.31
CA ARG A 115 2.79 -15.33 -8.39
C ARG A 115 3.64 -14.43 -9.27
N ASP A 116 3.53 -13.10 -9.14
CA ASP A 116 4.30 -12.09 -9.90
C ASP A 116 4.68 -10.95 -8.96
N ASP A 117 5.98 -10.78 -8.70
CA ASP A 117 6.52 -9.79 -7.74
C ASP A 117 6.35 -8.34 -8.17
N ARG A 118 5.89 -8.08 -9.40
CA ARG A 118 5.54 -6.73 -9.85
C ARG A 118 4.29 -6.18 -9.20
N TRP A 119 3.44 -7.04 -8.64
CA TRP A 119 2.20 -6.63 -7.98
C TRP A 119 2.46 -5.75 -6.76
N GLY A 120 1.76 -4.59 -6.68
CA GLY A 120 1.96 -3.60 -5.62
C GLY A 120 1.57 -4.06 -4.22
N ARG A 121 0.83 -5.19 -4.10
CA ARG A 121 0.41 -5.78 -2.83
C ARG A 121 1.21 -7.03 -2.45
N THR A 122 2.37 -7.27 -3.09
CA THR A 122 3.20 -8.46 -2.82
C THR A 122 3.51 -8.59 -1.32
N TYR A 123 3.83 -7.50 -0.63
CA TYR A 123 4.15 -7.53 0.80
C TYR A 123 2.96 -7.90 1.71
N GLU A 124 1.72 -7.81 1.21
CA GLU A 124 0.53 -8.24 1.94
C GLU A 124 0.35 -9.77 1.91
N SER A 125 1.12 -10.48 1.10
CA SER A 125 1.14 -11.94 1.05
C SER A 125 2.23 -12.52 1.96
N TYR A 126 1.92 -13.63 2.61
CA TYR A 126 2.89 -14.38 3.42
C TYR A 126 3.91 -15.13 2.56
N SER A 127 3.53 -15.61 1.37
CA SER A 127 4.39 -16.48 0.56
C SER A 127 3.89 -16.67 -0.87
N GLU A 128 4.82 -17.04 -1.77
CA GLU A 128 4.50 -17.65 -3.06
C GLU A 128 3.92 -19.07 -2.92
N LYS A 129 4.02 -19.67 -1.72
CA LYS A 129 3.55 -21.04 -1.42
C LYS A 129 2.20 -21.03 -0.73
N PRO A 130 1.18 -21.70 -1.32
CA PRO A 130 -0.16 -21.77 -0.74
C PRO A 130 -0.21 -22.44 0.64
N GLU A 131 0.70 -23.36 0.94
CA GLU A 131 0.74 -24.08 2.22
C GLU A 131 1.06 -23.14 3.39
N ILE A 132 1.98 -22.19 3.19
CA ILE A 132 2.32 -21.17 4.21
C ILE A 132 1.13 -20.25 4.43
N VAL A 133 0.52 -19.77 3.33
CA VAL A 133 -0.65 -18.90 3.40
C VAL A 133 -1.80 -19.57 4.11
N ALA A 134 -2.06 -20.86 3.80
CA ALA A 134 -3.11 -21.65 4.46
C ALA A 134 -2.86 -21.83 5.96
N ALA A 135 -1.63 -22.18 6.36
CA ALA A 135 -1.27 -22.33 7.77
C ALA A 135 -1.45 -21.00 8.53
N TYR A 136 -1.01 -19.89 7.95
CA TYR A 136 -1.06 -18.57 8.58
C TYR A 136 -2.46 -17.98 8.62
N ALA A 137 -3.29 -18.23 7.60
CA ALA A 137 -4.69 -17.81 7.58
C ALA A 137 -5.45 -18.35 8.79
N LYS A 138 -5.29 -19.65 9.08
CA LYS A 138 -5.90 -20.30 10.26
C LYS A 138 -5.46 -19.64 11.57
N GLU A 139 -4.16 -19.44 11.74
CA GLU A 139 -3.59 -18.91 12.97
C GLU A 139 -3.97 -17.44 13.20
N MET A 140 -3.95 -16.61 12.13
CA MET A 140 -4.34 -15.22 12.25
C MET A 140 -5.84 -15.07 12.57
N VAL A 141 -6.70 -15.83 11.91
CA VAL A 141 -8.14 -15.83 12.21
C VAL A 141 -8.38 -16.29 13.65
N SER A 142 -7.73 -17.36 14.11
CA SER A 142 -7.85 -17.84 15.49
C SER A 142 -7.32 -16.80 16.50
N GLY A 143 -6.25 -16.07 16.17
CA GLY A 143 -5.75 -14.98 17.01
C GLY A 143 -6.71 -13.81 17.11
N LEU A 144 -7.31 -13.39 16.00
CA LEU A 144 -8.25 -12.29 15.96
C LEU A 144 -9.61 -12.64 16.59
N GLN A 145 -10.16 -13.83 16.30
CA GLN A 145 -11.50 -14.24 16.68
C GLN A 145 -11.60 -15.15 17.90
N GLY A 146 -10.47 -15.70 18.37
CA GLY A 146 -10.47 -16.79 19.34
C GLY A 146 -10.73 -18.17 18.69
N GLU A 147 -10.61 -19.23 19.47
CA GLU A 147 -10.85 -20.60 19.02
C GLU A 147 -12.30 -21.01 19.18
N ILE A 148 -12.85 -21.73 18.18
CA ILE A 148 -14.21 -22.24 18.22
C ILE A 148 -14.37 -23.18 19.42
N GLY A 149 -15.39 -22.94 20.23
CA GLY A 149 -15.73 -23.75 21.40
C GLY A 149 -15.07 -23.33 22.71
N GLU A 150 -14.09 -22.42 22.69
CA GLU A 150 -13.43 -21.92 23.90
C GLU A 150 -13.73 -20.45 24.15
N ASN A 151 -13.08 -19.55 23.42
CA ASN A 151 -13.15 -18.09 23.60
C ASN A 151 -13.57 -17.36 22.32
N TYR A 152 -14.23 -18.07 21.40
CA TYR A 152 -14.60 -17.59 20.09
C TYR A 152 -15.49 -16.35 20.16
N LEU A 153 -15.00 -15.26 19.57
CA LEU A 153 -15.66 -13.95 19.51
C LEU A 153 -16.01 -13.33 20.89
N GLN A 154 -15.33 -13.77 21.95
CA GLN A 154 -15.53 -13.24 23.30
C GLN A 154 -14.48 -12.20 23.68
N ASP A 155 -14.74 -11.42 24.71
CA ASP A 155 -13.83 -10.46 25.31
C ASP A 155 -13.22 -9.48 24.32
N HIS A 156 -11.89 -9.56 24.11
CA HIS A 156 -11.14 -8.71 23.20
C HIS A 156 -11.18 -9.21 21.75
N HIS A 157 -11.69 -10.39 21.46
CA HIS A 157 -11.69 -10.93 20.09
C HIS A 157 -12.61 -10.13 19.17
N ARG A 158 -12.23 -10.02 17.91
CA ARG A 158 -12.85 -9.19 16.89
C ARG A 158 -13.21 -10.01 15.66
N ILE A 159 -14.23 -9.57 14.94
CA ILE A 159 -14.58 -10.17 13.65
C ILE A 159 -13.41 -10.02 12.69
N ALA A 160 -12.95 -11.11 12.10
CA ALA A 160 -11.89 -11.13 11.08
C ALA A 160 -12.48 -11.22 9.67
N THR A 161 -11.70 -10.79 8.68
CA THR A 161 -12.05 -10.88 7.26
C THR A 161 -10.93 -11.52 6.48
N ALA A 162 -11.14 -12.68 5.87
CA ALA A 162 -10.21 -13.21 4.88
C ALA A 162 -10.38 -12.49 3.55
N LYS A 163 -9.28 -11.98 2.95
CA LYS A 163 -9.33 -11.14 1.74
C LYS A 163 -8.14 -11.38 0.81
N HIS A 164 -8.25 -11.11 -0.51
CA HIS A 164 -9.46 -10.76 -1.23
C HIS A 164 -9.89 -11.95 -2.08
N PHE A 165 -11.10 -12.41 -1.97
CA PHE A 165 -11.60 -13.61 -2.62
C PHE A 165 -11.94 -13.33 -4.09
N VAL A 166 -11.22 -13.91 -5.10
CA VAL A 166 -10.09 -14.83 -5.03
C VAL A 166 -9.16 -14.60 -6.24
N GLY A 167 -7.85 -14.81 -6.03
CA GLY A 167 -6.88 -14.78 -7.13
C GLY A 167 -6.21 -13.43 -7.37
N ASP A 168 -6.33 -12.49 -6.47
CA ASP A 168 -5.70 -11.16 -6.51
C ASP A 168 -4.16 -11.21 -6.68
N GLY A 169 -3.48 -12.16 -6.02
CA GLY A 169 -2.03 -12.38 -6.16
C GLY A 169 -1.59 -13.08 -7.45
N GLY A 170 -2.53 -13.46 -8.34
CA GLY A 170 -2.28 -14.17 -9.60
C GLY A 170 -2.69 -13.38 -10.86
N THR A 171 -2.82 -12.06 -10.77
CA THR A 171 -3.21 -11.23 -11.91
C THR A 171 -2.12 -11.17 -12.98
N LEU A 172 -2.54 -11.12 -14.23
CA LEU A 172 -1.64 -11.04 -15.38
C LEU A 172 -0.74 -9.80 -15.29
N ASN A 173 0.57 -10.02 -15.44
CA ASN A 173 1.62 -8.99 -15.35
C ASN A 173 1.72 -8.29 -13.97
N GLY A 174 1.19 -8.89 -12.91
CA GLY A 174 1.20 -8.29 -11.58
C GLY A 174 0.43 -6.96 -11.50
N ILE A 175 -0.57 -6.76 -12.37
CA ILE A 175 -1.38 -5.54 -12.37
C ILE A 175 -2.44 -5.66 -11.27
N ASP A 176 -2.40 -4.74 -10.32
CA ASP A 176 -3.41 -4.68 -9.28
C ASP A 176 -4.81 -4.48 -9.86
N ARG A 177 -5.80 -5.25 -9.36
CA ARG A 177 -7.17 -5.28 -9.87
C ARG A 177 -7.28 -5.76 -11.34
N GLY A 178 -6.23 -6.43 -11.86
CA GLY A 178 -6.17 -6.98 -13.21
C GLY A 178 -7.00 -8.23 -13.40
N ASP A 179 -6.71 -8.98 -14.47
CA ASP A 179 -7.39 -10.25 -14.76
C ASP A 179 -6.52 -11.45 -14.35
N THR A 180 -7.12 -12.42 -13.69
CA THR A 180 -6.49 -13.68 -13.30
C THR A 180 -6.88 -14.75 -14.32
N LEU A 181 -5.87 -15.32 -15.00
CA LEU A 181 -6.07 -16.31 -16.06
C LEU A 181 -5.94 -17.77 -15.58
N ALA A 182 -5.72 -17.97 -14.29
CA ALA A 182 -5.58 -19.28 -13.68
C ALA A 182 -6.71 -20.24 -14.09
N SER A 183 -6.41 -21.52 -14.25
CA SER A 183 -7.41 -22.57 -14.35
C SER A 183 -8.21 -22.64 -13.04
N GLU A 184 -9.38 -23.29 -13.07
CA GLU A 184 -10.17 -23.46 -11.84
C GLU A 184 -9.43 -24.30 -10.79
N GLU A 185 -8.61 -25.26 -11.25
CA GLU A 185 -7.76 -26.06 -10.39
C GLU A 185 -6.68 -25.22 -9.71
N GLU A 186 -5.98 -24.38 -10.47
CA GLU A 186 -4.99 -23.44 -9.91
C GLU A 186 -5.64 -22.41 -8.99
N LEU A 187 -6.84 -21.91 -9.34
CA LEU A 187 -7.58 -21.00 -8.50
C LEU A 187 -7.94 -21.64 -7.14
N ARG A 188 -8.37 -22.93 -7.16
CA ARG A 188 -8.67 -23.70 -5.97
C ARG A 188 -7.42 -24.03 -5.15
N ASP A 189 -6.38 -24.59 -5.79
CA ASP A 189 -5.26 -25.22 -5.08
C ASP A 189 -4.20 -24.23 -4.66
N ILE A 190 -4.07 -23.11 -5.39
CA ILE A 190 -3.11 -22.03 -5.09
C ILE A 190 -3.82 -20.88 -4.40
N HIS A 191 -4.74 -20.24 -5.09
CA HIS A 191 -5.28 -18.94 -4.63
C HIS A 191 -6.35 -19.05 -3.55
N ALA A 192 -7.10 -20.17 -3.52
CA ALA A 192 -8.12 -20.38 -2.50
C ALA A 192 -7.61 -21.14 -1.26
N ALA A 193 -6.36 -21.59 -1.22
CA ALA A 193 -5.81 -22.40 -0.13
C ALA A 193 -6.01 -21.77 1.26
N GLY A 194 -5.76 -20.46 1.40
CA GLY A 194 -5.94 -19.74 2.67
C GLY A 194 -7.40 -19.64 3.12
N TYR A 195 -8.36 -19.63 2.19
CA TYR A 195 -9.78 -19.54 2.53
C TYR A 195 -10.33 -20.81 3.15
N PHE A 196 -9.87 -21.99 2.71
CA PHE A 196 -10.29 -23.25 3.31
C PHE A 196 -9.96 -23.28 4.80
N THR A 197 -8.75 -22.92 5.15
CA THR A 197 -8.29 -22.93 6.55
C THR A 197 -8.84 -21.78 7.38
N ALA A 198 -9.09 -20.59 6.76
CA ALA A 198 -9.80 -19.50 7.41
C ALA A 198 -11.26 -19.86 7.73
N ILE A 199 -11.96 -20.54 6.82
CA ILE A 199 -13.33 -21.03 7.05
C ILE A 199 -13.33 -22.11 8.15
N GLU A 200 -12.36 -23.03 8.15
CA GLU A 200 -12.19 -24.01 9.23
C GLU A 200 -11.98 -23.34 10.59
N ALA A 201 -11.23 -22.21 10.64
CA ALA A 201 -11.04 -21.41 11.84
C ALA A 201 -12.28 -20.55 12.21
N GLY A 202 -13.34 -20.58 11.40
CA GLY A 202 -14.60 -19.91 11.68
C GLY A 202 -14.63 -18.43 11.30
N VAL A 203 -13.86 -18.00 10.30
CA VAL A 203 -13.87 -16.61 9.84
C VAL A 203 -15.29 -16.13 9.56
N GLN A 204 -15.66 -14.95 10.06
CA GLN A 204 -17.03 -14.44 9.95
C GLN A 204 -17.28 -13.59 8.72
N SER A 205 -16.21 -13.07 8.10
CA SER A 205 -16.32 -12.26 6.90
C SER A 205 -15.31 -12.71 5.84
N VAL A 206 -15.72 -12.64 4.57
CA VAL A 206 -14.85 -12.76 3.41
C VAL A 206 -15.08 -11.53 2.53
N MET A 207 -14.00 -10.87 2.09
CA MET A 207 -14.08 -9.74 1.20
C MET A 207 -13.84 -10.18 -0.24
N ALA A 208 -14.76 -9.81 -1.14
CA ALA A 208 -14.61 -10.07 -2.58
C ALA A 208 -13.47 -9.24 -3.16
N SER A 209 -12.76 -9.79 -4.15
CA SER A 209 -11.62 -9.11 -4.76
C SER A 209 -12.01 -8.20 -5.93
N PHE A 210 -11.20 -7.15 -6.14
CA PHE A 210 -11.36 -6.25 -7.29
C PHE A 210 -11.02 -6.90 -8.64
N ASN A 211 -10.15 -7.91 -8.67
CA ASN A 211 -9.70 -8.53 -9.91
C ASN A 211 -10.87 -9.21 -10.66
N SER A 212 -10.64 -9.54 -11.90
CA SER A 212 -11.49 -10.46 -12.67
C SER A 212 -10.86 -11.85 -12.73
N TRP A 213 -11.68 -12.84 -13.00
CA TRP A 213 -11.23 -14.18 -13.38
C TRP A 213 -11.75 -14.47 -14.78
N LYS A 214 -10.80 -14.62 -15.73
CA LYS A 214 -11.10 -14.82 -17.16
C LYS A 214 -12.07 -13.77 -17.72
N GLY A 215 -11.86 -12.52 -17.34
CA GLY A 215 -12.63 -11.36 -17.80
C GLY A 215 -13.88 -11.03 -17.00
N GLU A 216 -14.38 -11.90 -16.12
CA GLU A 216 -15.54 -11.63 -15.27
C GLU A 216 -15.14 -11.09 -13.90
N ARG A 217 -15.65 -9.90 -13.52
CA ARG A 217 -15.35 -9.25 -12.23
C ARG A 217 -15.88 -10.07 -11.06
N LEU A 218 -15.03 -10.30 -10.04
CA LEU A 218 -15.37 -11.18 -8.92
C LEU A 218 -16.54 -10.67 -8.07
N HIS A 219 -16.74 -9.36 -7.96
CA HIS A 219 -17.91 -8.80 -7.29
C HIS A 219 -19.24 -9.18 -7.96
N GLY A 220 -19.25 -9.53 -9.25
CA GLY A 220 -20.41 -10.02 -9.99
C GLY A 220 -20.41 -11.53 -10.23
N HIS A 221 -19.40 -12.25 -9.76
CA HIS A 221 -19.17 -13.64 -10.13
C HIS A 221 -19.99 -14.62 -9.27
N LYS A 222 -21.23 -14.84 -9.63
CA LYS A 222 -22.17 -15.68 -8.85
C LYS A 222 -21.65 -17.09 -8.56
N TYR A 223 -21.05 -17.76 -9.55
CA TYR A 223 -20.50 -19.10 -9.36
C TYR A 223 -19.49 -19.13 -8.22
N LEU A 224 -18.50 -18.22 -8.22
CA LEU A 224 -17.47 -18.22 -7.18
C LEU A 224 -18.00 -17.76 -5.82
N LEU A 225 -18.83 -16.71 -5.76
CA LEU A 225 -19.31 -16.16 -4.48
C LEU A 225 -20.41 -16.99 -3.85
N THR A 226 -21.33 -17.53 -4.66
CA THR A 226 -22.49 -18.28 -4.14
C THR A 226 -22.26 -19.78 -4.19
N ASP A 227 -21.99 -20.34 -5.37
CA ASP A 227 -21.97 -21.79 -5.53
C ASP A 227 -20.71 -22.40 -4.91
N VAL A 228 -19.55 -21.76 -5.10
CA VAL A 228 -18.27 -22.25 -4.54
C VAL A 228 -18.12 -21.80 -3.08
N LEU A 229 -17.99 -20.50 -2.80
CA LEU A 229 -17.67 -20.00 -1.45
C LEU A 229 -18.75 -20.38 -0.43
N LYS A 230 -19.99 -19.95 -0.66
CA LYS A 230 -21.11 -20.22 0.27
C LYS A 230 -21.57 -21.67 0.24
N GLY A 231 -21.62 -22.27 -0.97
CA GLY A 231 -22.11 -23.65 -1.16
C GLY A 231 -21.05 -24.71 -0.90
N GLN A 232 -20.09 -24.87 -1.80
CA GLN A 232 -19.12 -25.99 -1.76
C GLN A 232 -18.13 -25.88 -0.60
N MET A 233 -17.59 -24.67 -0.32
CA MET A 233 -16.67 -24.43 0.80
C MET A 233 -17.40 -24.30 2.15
N GLY A 234 -18.73 -24.18 2.14
CA GLY A 234 -19.55 -24.14 3.35
C GLY A 234 -19.38 -22.85 4.18
N PHE A 235 -18.99 -21.75 3.56
CA PHE A 235 -18.87 -20.47 4.26
C PHE A 235 -20.23 -19.95 4.73
N ASP A 236 -20.45 -19.87 6.04
CA ASP A 236 -21.70 -19.47 6.64
C ASP A 236 -21.69 -18.03 7.20
N GLY A 237 -20.55 -17.32 7.12
CA GLY A 237 -20.42 -15.90 7.40
C GLY A 237 -20.99 -15.05 6.28
N PHE A 238 -20.67 -13.75 6.27
CA PHE A 238 -21.11 -12.80 5.26
C PHE A 238 -19.99 -12.39 4.30
N VAL A 239 -20.36 -12.10 3.06
CA VAL A 239 -19.46 -11.59 2.02
C VAL A 239 -19.60 -10.07 1.95
N VAL A 240 -18.49 -9.35 2.14
CA VAL A 240 -18.41 -7.91 1.98
C VAL A 240 -17.74 -7.56 0.65
N SER A 241 -18.20 -6.49 -0.02
CA SER A 241 -17.49 -5.94 -1.18
C SER A 241 -16.20 -5.24 -0.72
N ASP A 242 -15.28 -5.02 -1.65
CA ASP A 242 -14.21 -4.06 -1.48
C ASP A 242 -14.71 -2.63 -1.78
N TRP A 243 -13.90 -1.61 -1.55
CA TRP A 243 -14.20 -0.18 -1.65
C TRP A 243 -14.73 0.21 -3.03
N ASN A 244 -16.03 0.53 -3.14
CA ASN A 244 -16.70 0.77 -4.42
C ASN A 244 -16.51 -0.35 -5.46
N GLY A 245 -16.19 -1.60 -5.04
CA GLY A 245 -15.86 -2.70 -5.93
C GLY A 245 -17.00 -3.11 -6.86
N HIS A 246 -18.24 -2.87 -6.44
CA HIS A 246 -19.46 -3.14 -7.21
C HIS A 246 -19.50 -2.34 -8.53
N LYS A 247 -18.95 -1.12 -8.60
CA LYS A 247 -18.99 -0.28 -9.79
C LYS A 247 -18.27 -0.88 -11.01
N PHE A 248 -17.36 -1.84 -10.79
CA PHE A 248 -16.60 -2.50 -11.87
C PHE A 248 -17.34 -3.69 -12.49
N VAL A 249 -18.48 -4.08 -11.93
CA VAL A 249 -19.34 -5.15 -12.47
C VAL A 249 -20.11 -4.59 -13.65
N ASP A 250 -20.21 -5.38 -14.73
CA ASP A 250 -20.94 -4.98 -15.93
C ASP A 250 -22.41 -4.61 -15.62
N GLY A 251 -22.83 -3.46 -16.12
CA GLY A 251 -24.16 -2.91 -15.86
C GLY A 251 -24.36 -2.22 -14.52
N CYS A 252 -23.29 -2.04 -13.76
CA CYS A 252 -23.28 -1.35 -12.46
C CYS A 252 -22.59 0.01 -12.56
N ASP A 253 -22.87 0.86 -11.55
CA ASP A 253 -22.20 2.15 -11.33
C ASP A 253 -22.05 2.40 -9.83
N LEU A 254 -21.66 3.61 -9.41
CA LEU A 254 -21.48 3.96 -8.01
C LEU A 254 -22.78 3.97 -7.20
N GLU A 255 -23.93 4.11 -7.86
CA GLU A 255 -25.23 4.34 -7.22
C GLU A 255 -26.15 3.12 -7.27
N GLN A 256 -25.78 2.06 -8.03
CA GLN A 256 -26.59 0.84 -8.13
C GLN A 256 -25.80 -0.37 -8.61
N CYS A 257 -26.12 -1.54 -8.10
CA CYS A 257 -25.58 -2.80 -8.60
C CYS A 257 -26.39 -4.04 -8.15
N ALA A 258 -27.49 -4.31 -8.81
CA ALA A 258 -28.23 -5.56 -8.58
C ALA A 258 -27.39 -6.80 -8.85
N ASN A 259 -26.52 -6.76 -9.87
CA ASN A 259 -25.67 -7.88 -10.26
C ASN A 259 -24.74 -8.35 -9.14
N ALA A 260 -24.09 -7.43 -8.42
CA ALA A 260 -23.21 -7.81 -7.29
C ALA A 260 -24.01 -8.41 -6.12
N ILE A 261 -25.17 -7.83 -5.78
CA ILE A 261 -26.04 -8.36 -4.72
C ILE A 261 -26.53 -9.76 -5.11
N ASN A 262 -26.99 -9.95 -6.33
CA ASN A 262 -27.46 -11.23 -6.85
C ASN A 262 -26.34 -12.28 -6.98
N ALA A 263 -25.10 -11.85 -7.18
CA ALA A 263 -23.94 -12.74 -7.22
C ALA A 263 -23.58 -13.28 -5.83
N GLY A 264 -23.99 -12.62 -4.74
CA GLY A 264 -23.77 -13.13 -3.39
C GLY A 264 -23.09 -12.17 -2.44
N ILE A 265 -22.87 -10.90 -2.80
CA ILE A 265 -22.39 -9.88 -1.87
C ILE A 265 -23.48 -9.57 -0.86
N ASP A 266 -23.16 -9.61 0.41
CA ASP A 266 -24.10 -9.41 1.52
C ASP A 266 -24.02 -8.01 2.12
N VAL A 267 -22.83 -7.39 2.10
CA VAL A 267 -22.55 -6.05 2.61
C VAL A 267 -21.76 -5.29 1.54
N ILE A 268 -22.25 -4.12 1.15
CA ILE A 268 -21.63 -3.31 0.09
C ILE A 268 -20.91 -2.10 0.71
N MET A 269 -19.62 -1.91 0.38
CA MET A 269 -18.86 -0.71 0.74
C MET A 269 -19.16 0.41 -0.25
N VAL A 270 -19.93 1.41 0.18
CA VAL A 270 -20.28 2.60 -0.60
C VAL A 270 -19.95 3.85 0.22
N PRO A 271 -18.73 4.41 0.07
CA PRO A 271 -18.29 5.51 0.95
C PRO A 271 -18.99 6.85 0.67
N GLU A 272 -19.29 7.19 -0.59
CA GLU A 272 -19.83 8.51 -0.95
C GLU A 272 -21.27 8.47 -1.45
N HIS A 273 -21.65 7.49 -2.28
CA HIS A 273 -22.95 7.43 -2.96
C HIS A 273 -23.99 6.57 -2.24
N TYR A 274 -23.84 6.37 -0.93
CA TYR A 274 -24.65 5.44 -0.14
C TYR A 274 -26.15 5.78 -0.11
N GLU A 275 -26.54 7.05 -0.18
CA GLU A 275 -27.96 7.46 -0.23
C GLU A 275 -28.63 7.01 -1.51
N ALA A 276 -28.03 7.32 -2.66
CA ALA A 276 -28.54 6.90 -3.96
C ALA A 276 -28.54 5.37 -4.08
N PHE A 277 -27.46 4.72 -3.65
CA PHE A 277 -27.33 3.26 -3.66
C PHE A 277 -28.44 2.59 -2.83
N TYR A 278 -28.75 3.13 -1.62
CA TYR A 278 -29.83 2.64 -0.77
C TYR A 278 -31.19 2.72 -1.50
N HIS A 279 -31.56 3.89 -2.02
CA HIS A 279 -32.84 4.08 -2.68
C HIS A 279 -32.98 3.23 -3.94
N ASN A 280 -31.95 3.18 -4.78
CA ASN A 280 -31.97 2.36 -5.99
C ASN A 280 -32.07 0.86 -5.65
N THR A 281 -31.36 0.38 -4.63
CA THR A 281 -31.47 -1.02 -4.18
C THR A 281 -32.87 -1.34 -3.69
N VAL A 282 -33.51 -0.45 -2.93
CA VAL A 282 -34.91 -0.62 -2.49
C VAL A 282 -35.85 -0.73 -3.71
N ASP A 283 -35.64 0.09 -4.74
CA ASP A 283 -36.47 0.05 -5.94
C ASP A 283 -36.20 -1.20 -6.79
N GLN A 284 -34.95 -1.67 -6.86
CA GLN A 284 -34.58 -2.94 -7.51
C GLN A 284 -35.21 -4.16 -6.78
N VAL A 285 -35.33 -4.12 -5.46
CA VAL A 285 -36.06 -5.16 -4.71
C VAL A 285 -37.57 -5.10 -5.00
N LYS A 286 -38.18 -3.90 -5.00
CA LYS A 286 -39.61 -3.72 -5.31
C LYS A 286 -39.96 -4.14 -6.75
N SER A 287 -39.08 -3.92 -7.70
CA SER A 287 -39.26 -4.36 -9.09
C SER A 287 -39.06 -5.88 -9.28
N GLY A 288 -38.44 -6.56 -8.31
CA GLY A 288 -38.08 -7.97 -8.41
C GLY A 288 -36.76 -8.24 -9.12
N GLU A 289 -35.99 -7.23 -9.50
CA GLU A 289 -34.66 -7.36 -10.04
C GLU A 289 -33.70 -8.00 -9.02
N ILE A 290 -33.85 -7.63 -7.75
CA ILE A 290 -33.22 -8.32 -6.62
C ILE A 290 -34.31 -9.12 -5.89
N PRO A 291 -34.25 -10.45 -5.90
CA PRO A 291 -35.22 -11.28 -5.19
C PRO A 291 -35.16 -11.04 -3.67
N MET A 292 -36.29 -10.97 -2.99
CA MET A 292 -36.36 -10.82 -1.55
C MET A 292 -35.59 -11.92 -0.80
N SER A 293 -35.56 -13.15 -1.33
CA SER A 293 -34.79 -14.24 -0.78
C SER A 293 -33.28 -13.97 -0.75
N ARG A 294 -32.75 -13.13 -1.66
CA ARG A 294 -31.34 -12.73 -1.66
C ARG A 294 -31.06 -11.73 -0.51
N ILE A 295 -32.01 -10.82 -0.27
CA ILE A 295 -31.92 -9.88 0.86
C ILE A 295 -32.02 -10.63 2.18
N ASP A 296 -32.95 -11.59 2.28
CA ASP A 296 -33.13 -12.44 3.48
C ASP A 296 -31.83 -13.22 3.79
N ASP A 297 -31.14 -13.77 2.79
CA ASP A 297 -29.87 -14.46 2.98
C ASP A 297 -28.77 -13.48 3.44
N ALA A 298 -28.65 -12.31 2.81
CA ALA A 298 -27.66 -11.27 3.20
C ALA A 298 -27.85 -10.82 4.65
N VAL A 299 -29.08 -10.45 4.99
CA VAL A 299 -29.44 -9.99 6.33
C VAL A 299 -29.21 -11.10 7.37
N THR A 300 -29.63 -12.33 7.06
CA THR A 300 -29.43 -13.48 7.96
C THR A 300 -27.94 -13.73 8.25
N ARG A 301 -27.09 -13.68 7.25
CA ARG A 301 -25.64 -13.87 7.41
C ARG A 301 -25.01 -12.78 8.25
N PHE A 302 -25.36 -11.54 7.96
CA PHE A 302 -24.82 -10.40 8.68
C PHE A 302 -25.30 -10.32 10.14
N LEU A 303 -26.58 -10.56 10.39
CA LEU A 303 -27.11 -10.63 11.74
C LEU A 303 -26.55 -11.84 12.52
N ARG A 304 -26.32 -12.97 11.86
CA ARG A 304 -25.67 -14.13 12.48
C ARG A 304 -24.28 -13.77 13.03
N ALA A 305 -23.46 -13.04 12.28
CA ALA A 305 -22.17 -12.56 12.74
C ALA A 305 -22.30 -11.63 13.96
N LYS A 306 -23.26 -10.70 13.94
CA LYS A 306 -23.56 -9.80 15.08
C LYS A 306 -23.98 -10.57 16.32
N VAL A 307 -24.85 -11.57 16.17
CA VAL A 307 -25.30 -12.44 17.27
C VAL A 307 -24.15 -13.27 17.82
N ARG A 308 -23.34 -13.86 16.94
CA ARG A 308 -22.16 -14.67 17.37
C ARG A 308 -21.16 -13.82 18.16
N TRP A 309 -20.98 -12.55 17.78
CA TRP A 309 -20.12 -11.61 18.52
C TRP A 309 -20.80 -11.09 19.80
N GLY A 310 -22.07 -11.43 20.04
CA GLY A 310 -22.83 -10.99 21.20
C GLY A 310 -23.14 -9.48 21.20
N LEU A 311 -23.30 -8.87 20.01
CA LEU A 311 -23.47 -7.41 19.88
C LEU A 311 -24.73 -6.89 20.59
N PHE A 312 -25.81 -7.69 20.60
CA PHE A 312 -27.09 -7.30 21.17
C PHE A 312 -27.09 -7.29 22.70
N GLU A 313 -26.16 -7.99 23.33
CA GLU A 313 -25.96 -8.05 24.79
C GLU A 313 -24.88 -7.08 25.28
N LYS A 314 -24.15 -6.44 24.37
CA LYS A 314 -23.06 -5.52 24.70
C LYS A 314 -23.59 -4.10 24.87
N SER A 315 -23.02 -3.39 25.85
CA SER A 315 -23.19 -1.93 26.01
C SER A 315 -22.47 -1.16 24.89
N LYS A 316 -22.54 0.16 24.95
CA LYS A 316 -21.83 1.04 24.00
C LYS A 316 -20.31 0.78 24.03
N PRO A 317 -19.59 1.06 22.94
CA PRO A 317 -18.17 0.73 22.79
C PRO A 317 -17.26 1.10 23.95
N SER A 318 -17.42 2.29 24.53
CA SER A 318 -16.57 2.76 25.65
C SER A 318 -16.78 2.01 26.98
N GLU A 319 -17.83 1.20 27.09
CA GLU A 319 -18.15 0.40 28.29
C GLU A 319 -17.81 -1.09 28.12
N ARG A 320 -17.29 -1.47 26.95
CA ARG A 320 -16.96 -2.86 26.63
C ARG A 320 -15.60 -3.29 27.22
N PHE A 321 -15.38 -4.60 27.24
CA PHE A 321 -14.11 -5.18 27.68
C PHE A 321 -12.91 -4.57 26.95
N MET A 322 -11.88 -4.16 27.68
CA MET A 322 -10.67 -3.49 27.20
C MET A 322 -10.85 -2.09 26.57
N ALA A 323 -12.07 -1.55 26.48
CA ALA A 323 -12.22 -0.19 25.99
C ALA A 323 -11.42 0.81 26.85
N ASN A 324 -10.61 1.65 26.19
CA ASN A 324 -9.70 2.60 26.85
C ASN A 324 -8.66 1.99 27.81
N ASP A 325 -8.39 0.70 27.71
CA ASP A 325 -7.30 0.10 28.47
C ASP A 325 -5.95 0.43 27.83
N LEU A 326 -5.43 1.61 28.15
CA LEU A 326 -4.16 2.11 27.61
C LEU A 326 -2.95 1.23 27.96
N SER A 327 -3.08 0.29 28.93
CA SER A 327 -2.02 -0.68 29.23
C SER A 327 -1.83 -1.72 28.10
N GLN A 328 -2.84 -1.86 27.24
CA GLN A 328 -2.79 -2.75 26.07
C GLN A 328 -2.45 -2.00 24.78
N PHE A 329 -2.48 -0.67 24.77
CA PHE A 329 -2.24 0.15 23.58
C PHE A 329 -0.75 0.40 23.39
N GLY A 330 -0.16 -0.15 22.34
CA GLY A 330 1.29 -0.15 22.12
C GLY A 330 2.06 -0.78 23.30
N ALA A 331 1.45 -1.77 23.95
CA ALA A 331 1.97 -2.39 25.15
C ALA A 331 3.36 -2.97 24.94
N LYS A 332 4.20 -2.92 26.00
CA LYS A 332 5.54 -3.52 25.94
C LYS A 332 5.51 -4.99 25.51
N ALA A 333 4.53 -5.76 25.97
CA ALA A 333 4.39 -7.18 25.59
C ALA A 333 4.13 -7.35 24.09
N HIS A 334 3.31 -6.46 23.47
CA HIS A 334 3.05 -6.48 22.04
C HIS A 334 4.30 -6.04 21.25
N ARG A 335 5.00 -5.01 21.70
CA ARG A 335 6.26 -4.56 21.09
C ARG A 335 7.36 -5.61 21.21
N ASP A 336 7.50 -6.29 22.35
CA ASP A 336 8.44 -7.41 22.52
C ASP A 336 8.12 -8.54 21.52
N LEU A 337 6.82 -8.83 21.29
CA LEU A 337 6.37 -9.79 20.32
C LEU A 337 6.71 -9.34 18.89
N ALA A 338 6.49 -8.06 18.56
CA ALA A 338 6.85 -7.50 17.25
C ALA A 338 8.38 -7.52 17.05
N ARG A 339 9.16 -7.16 18.06
CA ARG A 339 10.62 -7.25 18.03
C ARG A 339 11.10 -8.69 17.79
N GLN A 340 10.45 -9.68 18.42
CA GLN A 340 10.72 -11.09 18.14
C GLN A 340 10.40 -11.44 16.68
N ALA A 341 9.26 -11.00 16.16
CA ALA A 341 8.86 -11.24 14.77
C ALA A 341 9.87 -10.61 13.79
N VAL A 342 10.39 -9.40 14.08
CA VAL A 342 11.46 -8.79 13.28
C VAL A 342 12.70 -9.67 13.27
N ARG A 343 13.21 -10.07 14.44
CA ARG A 343 14.40 -10.95 14.52
C ARG A 343 14.27 -12.23 13.72
N GLU A 344 13.08 -12.87 13.77
CA GLU A 344 12.84 -14.14 13.11
C GLU A 344 12.54 -13.98 11.61
N SER A 345 12.21 -12.77 11.12
CA SER A 345 11.89 -12.48 9.72
C SER A 345 13.09 -12.11 8.86
N LEU A 346 14.19 -11.63 9.47
CA LEU A 346 15.38 -11.21 8.72
C LEU A 346 16.02 -12.37 7.97
N VAL A 347 16.32 -12.16 6.68
CA VAL A 347 16.97 -13.18 5.85
C VAL A 347 18.37 -12.70 5.45
N LEU A 348 19.38 -13.47 5.82
CA LEU A 348 20.76 -13.21 5.45
C LEU A 348 21.02 -13.82 4.06
N LEU A 349 21.23 -12.96 3.04
CA LEU A 349 21.48 -13.39 1.66
C LEU A 349 22.95 -13.48 1.32
N LYS A 350 23.79 -12.68 1.99
CA LYS A 350 25.25 -12.64 1.79
C LYS A 350 25.94 -12.32 3.11
N ASN A 351 27.06 -13.00 3.40
CA ASN A 351 27.91 -12.71 4.55
C ASN A 351 29.36 -13.11 4.26
N ASN A 352 29.97 -12.46 3.26
CA ASN A 352 31.31 -12.80 2.83
C ASN A 352 32.35 -12.52 3.93
N GLN A 353 33.28 -13.43 4.08
CA GLN A 353 34.33 -13.41 5.13
C GLN A 353 33.75 -13.33 6.56
N SER A 354 32.51 -13.73 6.73
CA SER A 354 31.81 -13.72 8.04
C SER A 354 31.89 -12.34 8.75
N ILE A 355 31.63 -11.26 7.99
CA ILE A 355 31.66 -9.90 8.52
C ILE A 355 30.60 -9.69 9.61
N LEU A 356 29.43 -10.31 9.48
CA LEU A 356 28.38 -10.33 10.50
C LEU A 356 28.55 -11.55 11.43
N PRO A 357 28.17 -11.44 12.72
CA PRO A 357 27.67 -10.27 13.43
C PRO A 357 28.80 -9.28 13.80
N LEU A 358 28.50 -7.98 13.71
CA LEU A 358 29.46 -6.92 14.02
C LEU A 358 29.72 -6.78 15.52
N ASP A 359 30.96 -6.44 15.87
CA ASP A 359 31.27 -6.00 17.24
C ASP A 359 30.69 -4.59 17.47
N PRO A 360 29.81 -4.40 18.45
CA PRO A 360 29.21 -3.08 18.72
C PRO A 360 30.23 -2.05 19.25
N LYS A 361 31.47 -2.43 19.59
CA LYS A 361 32.54 -1.53 19.99
C LYS A 361 33.28 -0.87 18.84
N LEU A 362 33.02 -1.25 17.61
CA LEU A 362 33.56 -0.61 16.39
C LEU A 362 33.09 0.85 16.27
N ASN A 363 33.82 1.62 15.44
CA ASN A 363 33.33 2.90 14.92
C ASN A 363 32.44 2.62 13.70
N ILE A 364 31.13 2.77 13.86
CA ILE A 364 30.11 2.40 12.90
C ILE A 364 29.53 3.66 12.25
N LEU A 365 29.57 3.71 10.93
CA LEU A 365 28.78 4.68 10.14
C LEU A 365 27.44 4.03 9.74
N VAL A 366 26.34 4.72 9.98
CA VAL A 366 25.04 4.34 9.44
C VAL A 366 24.67 5.32 8.31
N ALA A 367 24.31 4.79 7.15
CA ALA A 367 23.96 5.59 5.97
C ALA A 367 22.68 5.07 5.30
N GLY A 368 22.21 5.83 4.30
CA GLY A 368 20.96 5.51 3.57
C GLY A 368 19.71 6.11 4.20
N ASP A 369 18.78 6.48 3.35
CA ASP A 369 17.57 7.24 3.71
C ASP A 369 16.47 6.42 4.43
N ALA A 370 16.69 5.11 4.59
CA ALA A 370 15.82 4.22 5.35
C ALA A 370 16.33 3.96 6.78
N ALA A 371 17.50 4.49 7.16
CA ALA A 371 18.12 4.20 8.44
C ALA A 371 17.32 4.74 9.64
N ASP A 372 16.93 6.01 9.58
CA ASP A 372 16.12 6.67 10.62
C ASP A 372 14.76 7.12 10.04
N ASN A 373 14.05 6.20 9.40
CA ASN A 373 12.79 6.46 8.73
C ASN A 373 11.76 5.36 9.03
N ILE A 374 10.92 5.60 10.05
CA ILE A 374 9.91 4.62 10.49
C ILE A 374 8.81 4.46 9.43
N ALA A 375 8.50 5.48 8.64
CA ALA A 375 7.51 5.36 7.57
C ALA A 375 7.97 4.35 6.50
N LYS A 376 9.22 4.41 6.04
CA LYS A 376 9.79 3.39 5.13
C LYS A 376 9.83 2.01 5.78
N GLN A 377 10.24 1.94 7.04
CA GLN A 377 10.32 0.71 7.82
C GLN A 377 8.95 0.04 7.99
N ALA A 378 7.89 0.82 8.17
CA ALA A 378 6.52 0.33 8.36
C ALA A 378 5.81 0.02 7.05
N GLY A 379 6.10 0.75 5.95
CA GLY A 379 5.49 0.54 4.65
C GLY A 379 4.08 1.11 4.52
N GLY A 380 3.36 0.69 3.49
CA GLY A 380 1.97 1.06 3.27
C GLY A 380 1.03 0.56 4.36
N TRP A 381 -0.21 1.05 4.41
CA TRP A 381 -1.21 0.72 5.43
C TRP A 381 -0.78 1.04 6.87
N SER A 382 0.10 2.02 7.05
CA SER A 382 0.64 2.42 8.36
C SER A 382 0.32 3.89 8.62
N VAL A 383 -0.60 4.16 9.54
CA VAL A 383 -1.17 5.47 9.90
C VAL A 383 -1.89 6.14 8.73
N SER A 384 -1.34 6.11 7.53
CA SER A 384 -1.97 6.52 6.27
C SER A 384 -2.01 5.34 5.29
N TRP A 385 -2.90 5.42 4.28
CA TRP A 385 -3.10 4.34 3.31
C TRP A 385 -1.81 3.99 2.56
N GLN A 386 -1.15 4.99 1.95
CA GLN A 386 0.09 4.75 1.21
C GLN A 386 1.32 4.60 2.12
N GLY A 387 1.21 4.92 3.42
CA GLY A 387 2.35 5.00 4.33
C GLY A 387 3.22 6.24 4.13
N THR A 388 2.90 7.06 3.11
CA THR A 388 3.51 8.37 2.85
C THR A 388 2.96 9.44 3.82
N ASP A 389 3.51 10.66 3.79
CA ASP A 389 3.13 11.79 4.66
C ASP A 389 3.29 11.53 6.15
N ASN A 390 4.10 10.55 6.51
CA ASN A 390 4.41 10.23 7.88
C ASN A 390 5.87 10.56 8.20
N THR A 391 6.07 11.04 9.40
CA THR A 391 7.38 11.25 10.02
C THR A 391 7.53 10.32 11.22
N ASN A 392 8.73 10.19 11.77
CA ASN A 392 8.95 9.37 12.97
C ASN A 392 8.02 9.76 14.14
N SER A 393 7.60 11.03 14.23
CA SER A 393 6.68 11.52 15.27
C SER A 393 5.25 10.97 15.16
N ASP A 394 4.84 10.48 13.98
CA ASP A 394 3.52 9.87 13.78
C ASP A 394 3.43 8.44 14.34
N PHE A 395 4.59 7.87 14.73
CA PHE A 395 4.73 6.52 15.30
C PHE A 395 5.24 6.54 16.74
N PRO A 396 4.51 7.15 17.70
CA PRO A 396 4.98 7.26 19.07
C PRO A 396 5.23 5.88 19.71
N GLY A 397 6.39 5.72 20.31
CA GLY A 397 6.86 4.47 20.91
C GLY A 397 7.51 3.49 19.94
N ALA A 398 7.50 3.74 18.63
CA ALA A 398 8.28 2.95 17.66
C ALA A 398 9.77 3.33 17.74
N THR A 399 10.61 2.41 17.27
CA THR A 399 12.07 2.55 17.23
C THR A 399 12.52 2.37 15.78
N SER A 400 13.27 3.34 15.25
CA SER A 400 13.89 3.20 13.93
C SER A 400 15.04 2.19 13.96
N ILE A 401 15.45 1.69 12.80
CA ILE A 401 16.62 0.80 12.69
C ILE A 401 17.87 1.49 13.26
N TYR A 402 18.08 2.78 12.88
CA TYR A 402 19.20 3.55 13.42
C TYR A 402 19.14 3.69 14.94
N GLN A 403 17.99 4.03 15.51
CA GLN A 403 17.86 4.18 16.95
C GLN A 403 18.17 2.85 17.68
N GLY A 404 17.68 1.73 17.13
CA GLY A 404 17.98 0.39 17.67
C GLY A 404 19.48 0.05 17.63
N LEU A 405 20.15 0.38 16.52
CA LEU A 405 21.61 0.23 16.41
C LEU A 405 22.35 1.12 17.39
N LYS A 406 21.92 2.38 17.49
CA LYS A 406 22.53 3.36 18.40
C LYS A 406 22.45 2.92 19.86
N ASP A 407 21.29 2.46 20.29
CA ASP A 407 21.09 1.99 21.67
C ASP A 407 22.00 0.80 22.01
N ALA A 408 22.18 -0.14 21.07
CA ALA A 408 23.04 -1.30 21.27
C ALA A 408 24.54 -0.92 21.28
N VAL A 409 24.97 -0.04 20.39
CA VAL A 409 26.37 0.43 20.29
C VAL A 409 26.72 1.27 21.50
N ASP A 410 25.86 2.20 21.90
CA ASP A 410 26.08 3.04 23.10
C ASP A 410 26.18 2.17 24.39
N ALA A 411 25.31 1.17 24.53
CA ALA A 411 25.34 0.24 25.66
C ALA A 411 26.63 -0.58 25.73
N ALA A 412 27.28 -0.85 24.59
CA ALA A 412 28.54 -1.56 24.50
C ALA A 412 29.76 -0.63 24.63
N GLY A 413 29.58 0.70 24.62
CA GLY A 413 30.64 1.71 24.67
C GLY A 413 31.36 1.92 23.32
N GLY A 414 30.71 1.60 22.20
CA GLY A 414 31.17 1.85 20.82
C GLY A 414 30.91 3.28 20.35
N GLN A 415 31.15 3.51 19.08
CA GLN A 415 30.87 4.80 18.42
C GLN A 415 29.99 4.55 17.19
N ILE A 416 28.97 5.41 17.01
CA ILE A 416 28.06 5.34 15.87
C ILE A 416 27.70 6.75 15.39
N GLU A 417 27.76 6.95 14.08
CA GLU A 417 27.42 8.21 13.43
C GLU A 417 26.35 7.92 12.35
N LEU A 418 25.30 8.76 12.29
CA LEU A 418 24.32 8.73 11.18
C LEU A 418 24.66 9.82 10.18
N ASN A 419 24.83 9.41 8.92
CA ASN A 419 24.91 10.33 7.80
C ASN A 419 24.35 9.65 6.55
N GLU A 420 23.17 10.07 6.10
CA GLU A 420 22.44 9.44 4.98
C GLU A 420 23.25 9.39 3.69
N THR A 421 24.13 10.37 3.44
CA THR A 421 24.97 10.47 2.25
C THR A 421 26.36 9.85 2.41
N ALA A 422 26.60 9.17 3.54
CA ALA A 422 27.86 8.54 3.90
C ALA A 422 29.08 9.49 3.88
N ASP A 423 28.89 10.71 4.35
CA ASP A 423 29.98 11.58 4.76
C ASP A 423 30.31 11.29 6.23
N TYR A 424 31.58 11.35 6.58
CA TYR A 424 32.01 11.03 7.94
C TYR A 424 33.14 11.92 8.43
N SER A 425 33.16 12.17 9.74
CA SER A 425 34.21 12.97 10.38
C SER A 425 35.49 12.18 10.63
N THR A 426 35.34 10.90 10.97
CA THR A 426 36.42 9.94 11.20
C THR A 426 36.14 8.69 10.40
N LYS A 427 37.17 8.14 9.71
CA LYS A 427 36.99 6.93 8.90
C LYS A 427 36.40 5.80 9.76
N PRO A 428 35.22 5.27 9.41
CA PRO A 428 34.58 4.20 10.15
C PRO A 428 35.29 2.85 9.90
N ASP A 429 35.17 1.92 10.86
CA ASP A 429 35.62 0.55 10.70
C ASP A 429 34.68 -0.24 9.78
N VAL A 430 33.39 0.09 9.78
CA VAL A 430 32.34 -0.53 8.96
C VAL A 430 31.20 0.46 8.72
N ALA A 431 30.52 0.32 7.59
CA ALA A 431 29.28 1.05 7.30
C ALA A 431 28.09 0.08 7.28
N ILE A 432 27.00 0.45 7.96
CA ILE A 432 25.68 -0.18 7.84
C ILE A 432 24.85 0.75 6.96
N VAL A 433 24.48 0.28 5.77
CA VAL A 433 23.72 1.08 4.80
C VAL A 433 22.30 0.55 4.73
N VAL A 434 21.34 1.34 5.21
CA VAL A 434 19.93 0.97 5.22
C VAL A 434 19.23 1.67 4.05
N ILE A 435 18.85 0.88 3.07
CA ILE A 435 18.23 1.33 1.82
C ILE A 435 16.93 0.61 1.57
N GLY A 436 16.05 1.13 0.73
CA GLY A 436 14.80 0.44 0.43
C GLY A 436 13.81 1.23 -0.40
N GLU A 437 12.67 0.57 -0.64
CA GLU A 437 11.55 1.17 -1.34
C GLU A 437 10.89 2.28 -0.50
N ALA A 438 10.34 3.29 -1.17
CA ALA A 438 9.40 4.21 -0.52
C ALA A 438 8.10 3.45 -0.18
N PRO A 439 7.33 3.87 0.84
CA PRO A 439 6.04 3.26 1.15
C PRO A 439 5.07 3.35 -0.02
N TYR A 440 4.26 2.33 -0.20
CA TYR A 440 3.17 2.27 -1.18
C TYR A 440 2.08 1.28 -0.73
N ALA A 441 0.88 1.45 -1.27
CA ALA A 441 -0.21 0.49 -1.14
C ALA A 441 -0.91 0.27 -2.48
N GLU A 442 -1.40 -0.94 -2.71
CA GLU A 442 -2.18 -1.35 -3.87
C GLU A 442 -1.46 -1.04 -5.20
N TRP A 443 -2.17 -0.56 -6.25
CA TRP A 443 -1.59 -0.26 -7.57
C TRP A 443 -0.48 0.80 -7.57
N PHE A 444 -0.36 1.62 -6.51
CA PHE A 444 0.77 2.54 -6.37
C PHE A 444 2.09 1.79 -6.23
N GLY A 445 2.04 0.55 -5.78
CA GLY A 445 3.18 -0.34 -5.71
C GLY A 445 3.42 -1.16 -6.98
N ASP A 446 2.54 -1.13 -8.00
CA ASP A 446 2.75 -1.86 -9.24
C ASP A 446 4.00 -1.35 -9.96
N ILE A 447 4.87 -2.28 -10.37
CA ILE A 447 6.09 -1.96 -11.10
C ILE A 447 6.14 -2.71 -12.43
N GLN A 448 6.72 -2.08 -13.44
CA GLN A 448 6.94 -2.72 -14.73
C GLN A 448 8.18 -3.63 -14.71
N TYR A 449 9.20 -3.23 -13.97
CA TYR A 449 10.52 -3.86 -13.90
C TYR A 449 10.90 -4.16 -12.47
N ILE A 450 11.45 -5.34 -12.23
CA ILE A 450 11.93 -5.76 -10.91
C ILE A 450 13.36 -5.31 -10.59
N GLU A 451 14.01 -4.52 -11.47
CA GLU A 451 15.33 -3.93 -11.18
C GLU A 451 15.16 -2.79 -10.16
N TYR A 452 15.83 -2.91 -9.03
CA TYR A 452 15.83 -1.89 -7.99
C TYR A 452 16.39 -0.55 -8.50
N GLN A 453 15.68 0.56 -8.29
CA GLN A 453 16.03 1.91 -8.73
C GLN A 453 16.52 1.96 -10.19
N LYS A 454 15.75 1.34 -11.10
CA LYS A 454 16.08 1.35 -12.53
C LYS A 454 16.22 2.79 -13.04
N GLY A 455 17.41 3.10 -13.56
CA GLY A 455 17.74 4.42 -14.12
C GLY A 455 18.28 5.44 -13.13
N GLU A 456 18.01 5.35 -11.83
CA GLU A 456 18.49 6.31 -10.82
C GLU A 456 19.74 5.83 -10.11
N LYS A 457 19.73 4.60 -9.57
CA LYS A 457 20.87 3.95 -8.91
C LYS A 457 21.55 4.79 -7.82
N LYS A 458 20.79 5.66 -7.11
CA LYS A 458 21.35 6.51 -6.05
C LYS A 458 21.96 5.69 -4.91
N ASP A 459 21.30 4.59 -4.53
CA ASP A 459 21.77 3.75 -3.44
C ASP A 459 22.98 2.91 -3.84
N LEU A 460 23.04 2.44 -5.10
CA LEU A 460 24.24 1.82 -5.64
C LEU A 460 25.42 2.79 -5.64
N ALA A 461 25.21 4.06 -5.98
CA ALA A 461 26.25 5.08 -5.93
C ALA A 461 26.78 5.27 -4.49
N LEU A 462 25.88 5.27 -3.50
CA LEU A 462 26.23 5.34 -2.08
C LEU A 462 27.10 4.14 -1.63
N LEU A 463 26.69 2.92 -1.97
CA LEU A 463 27.45 1.70 -1.68
C LEU A 463 28.85 1.73 -2.32
N ASN A 464 28.91 2.12 -3.59
CA ASN A 464 30.18 2.22 -4.32
C ASN A 464 31.10 3.33 -3.77
N LYS A 465 30.55 4.44 -3.28
CA LYS A 465 31.31 5.49 -2.58
C LYS A 465 32.08 4.92 -1.39
N LEU A 466 31.40 4.18 -0.52
CA LEU A 466 32.00 3.54 0.66
C LEU A 466 33.02 2.47 0.28
N LYS A 467 32.67 1.59 -0.65
CA LYS A 467 33.56 0.53 -1.13
C LYS A 467 34.86 1.08 -1.75
N SER A 468 34.76 2.18 -2.53
CA SER A 468 35.93 2.82 -3.14
C SER A 468 36.90 3.41 -2.09
N GLN A 469 36.41 3.72 -0.89
CA GLN A 469 37.20 4.20 0.26
C GLN A 469 37.75 3.06 1.12
N GLY A 470 37.52 1.80 0.72
CA GLY A 470 37.94 0.61 1.46
C GLY A 470 37.25 0.48 2.82
N ILE A 471 35.98 0.86 2.91
CA ILE A 471 35.12 0.67 4.08
C ILE A 471 34.25 -0.56 3.82
N PRO A 472 34.27 -1.57 4.71
CA PRO A 472 33.38 -2.72 4.62
C PRO A 472 31.91 -2.28 4.73
N VAL A 473 31.02 -2.89 3.92
CA VAL A 473 29.60 -2.46 3.79
C VAL A 473 28.68 -3.61 4.16
N VAL A 474 27.82 -3.37 5.14
CA VAL A 474 26.66 -4.20 5.46
C VAL A 474 25.41 -3.51 4.99
N THR A 475 24.71 -4.09 4.04
CA THR A 475 23.44 -3.55 3.52
C THR A 475 22.25 -4.19 4.21
N VAL A 476 21.34 -3.35 4.75
CA VAL A 476 20.02 -3.73 5.24
C VAL A 476 19.00 -3.21 4.26
N PHE A 477 18.29 -4.12 3.59
CA PHE A 477 17.36 -3.79 2.53
C PHE A 477 15.91 -3.85 3.03
N VAL A 478 15.23 -2.71 3.00
CA VAL A 478 13.82 -2.53 3.41
C VAL A 478 12.96 -2.55 2.16
N SER A 479 12.15 -3.58 1.94
CA SER A 479 11.33 -3.72 0.74
C SER A 479 10.10 -4.57 0.95
N GLY A 480 9.10 -4.32 0.11
CA GLY A 480 7.85 -5.09 0.08
C GLY A 480 7.88 -6.32 -0.86
N ARG A 481 9.02 -6.62 -1.48
CA ARG A 481 9.16 -7.70 -2.47
C ARG A 481 10.61 -8.07 -2.74
N PRO A 482 10.92 -9.25 -3.29
CA PRO A 482 12.22 -9.52 -3.92
C PRO A 482 12.40 -8.63 -5.16
N LEU A 483 13.59 -8.05 -5.29
CA LEU A 483 13.97 -7.24 -6.45
C LEU A 483 15.30 -7.71 -7.02
N TRP A 484 15.52 -7.51 -8.32
CA TRP A 484 16.83 -7.77 -8.92
C TRP A 484 17.83 -6.68 -8.51
N MET A 485 18.84 -7.09 -7.74
CA MET A 485 19.79 -6.21 -7.06
C MET A 485 21.22 -6.71 -7.15
N ASN A 486 21.59 -7.40 -8.21
CA ASN A 486 22.92 -8.02 -8.32
C ASN A 486 24.05 -7.00 -8.14
N LYS A 487 23.89 -5.77 -8.62
CA LYS A 487 24.88 -4.69 -8.48
C LYS A 487 25.07 -4.26 -7.03
N GLU A 488 23.94 -4.07 -6.30
CA GLU A 488 23.92 -3.67 -4.90
C GLU A 488 24.45 -4.80 -3.99
N ILE A 489 24.09 -6.06 -4.29
CA ILE A 489 24.60 -7.24 -3.57
C ILE A 489 26.11 -7.37 -3.80
N ASN A 490 26.63 -7.13 -5.02
CA ASN A 490 28.06 -7.15 -5.32
C ASN A 490 28.82 -6.03 -4.61
N ALA A 491 28.19 -4.86 -4.44
CA ALA A 491 28.79 -3.71 -3.76
C ALA A 491 28.81 -3.86 -2.22
N SER A 492 28.16 -4.89 -1.67
CA SER A 492 28.04 -5.15 -0.23
C SER A 492 28.92 -6.33 0.19
N ASP A 493 29.46 -6.31 1.41
CA ASP A 493 30.16 -7.45 2.03
C ASP A 493 29.16 -8.38 2.75
N ALA A 494 28.10 -7.83 3.35
CA ALA A 494 26.93 -8.57 3.78
C ALA A 494 25.64 -7.92 3.28
N PHE A 495 24.60 -8.73 3.05
CA PHE A 495 23.31 -8.25 2.57
C PHE A 495 22.18 -8.96 3.30
N VAL A 496 21.32 -8.16 3.97
CA VAL A 496 20.18 -8.60 4.77
C VAL A 496 18.90 -8.10 4.15
N ALA A 497 17.99 -9.00 3.79
CA ALA A 497 16.61 -8.64 3.46
C ALA A 497 15.83 -8.47 4.77
N ALA A 498 15.43 -7.24 5.08
CA ALA A 498 14.71 -6.90 6.30
C ALA A 498 13.20 -6.78 6.09
N TRP A 499 12.75 -6.83 4.85
CA TRP A 499 11.35 -6.65 4.45
C TRP A 499 10.80 -5.30 4.93
N LEU A 500 9.62 -5.29 5.54
CA LEU A 500 9.00 -4.13 6.17
C LEU A 500 8.79 -4.45 7.66
N PRO A 501 9.78 -4.16 8.52
CA PRO A 501 9.81 -4.65 9.90
C PRO A 501 8.79 -4.02 10.86
N GLY A 502 8.08 -2.95 10.46
CA GLY A 502 7.08 -2.32 11.32
C GLY A 502 7.70 -1.41 12.39
N SER A 503 7.16 -1.41 13.62
CA SER A 503 7.54 -0.44 14.65
C SER A 503 8.84 -0.76 15.42
N GLU A 504 9.40 -1.97 15.28
CA GLU A 504 10.46 -2.44 16.17
C GLU A 504 11.81 -2.63 15.46
N GLY A 505 12.40 -1.52 14.95
CA GLY A 505 13.69 -1.54 14.23
C GLY A 505 14.87 -2.07 15.04
N GLN A 506 14.81 -2.03 16.37
CA GLN A 506 15.82 -2.64 17.24
C GLN A 506 15.93 -4.16 17.05
N GLY A 507 14.90 -4.84 16.54
CA GLY A 507 14.99 -6.26 16.19
C GLY A 507 16.02 -6.54 15.08
N VAL A 508 16.31 -5.57 14.21
CA VAL A 508 17.40 -5.65 13.22
C VAL A 508 18.75 -5.59 13.94
N ALA A 509 18.94 -4.62 14.84
CA ALA A 509 20.17 -4.49 15.63
C ALA A 509 20.48 -5.75 16.45
N ASP A 510 19.45 -6.37 17.03
CA ASP A 510 19.58 -7.60 17.83
C ASP A 510 20.26 -8.74 17.09
N VAL A 511 20.07 -8.82 15.78
CA VAL A 511 20.58 -9.93 14.97
C VAL A 511 21.92 -9.58 14.32
N ILE A 512 22.11 -8.34 13.81
CA ILE A 512 23.33 -7.99 13.07
C ILE A 512 24.50 -7.54 13.99
N LEU A 513 24.24 -7.24 15.26
CA LEU A 513 25.27 -6.90 16.26
C LEU A 513 25.46 -8.04 17.26
N ARG A 514 26.70 -8.18 17.74
CA ARG A 514 26.98 -8.96 18.95
C ARG A 514 26.41 -8.25 20.17
N ASP A 515 26.27 -8.97 21.29
CA ASP A 515 25.95 -8.36 22.55
C ASP A 515 27.17 -7.56 23.11
N ALA A 516 27.00 -6.84 24.21
CA ALA A 516 28.05 -6.04 24.83
C ALA A 516 29.26 -6.89 25.36
N ASN A 517 29.07 -8.20 25.50
CA ASN A 517 30.12 -9.15 25.90
C ASN A 517 30.89 -9.73 24.70
N GLY A 518 30.41 -9.45 23.46
CA GLY A 518 31.00 -9.96 22.23
C GLY A 518 30.45 -11.32 21.80
N GLU A 519 29.39 -11.81 22.44
CA GLU A 519 28.72 -13.05 22.07
C GLU A 519 27.65 -12.81 20.98
N ILE A 520 27.27 -13.84 20.23
CA ILE A 520 26.14 -13.78 19.28
C ILE A 520 24.87 -13.57 20.10
N ASN A 521 24.22 -12.41 19.91
CA ASN A 521 22.99 -12.08 20.61
C ASN A 521 21.82 -12.91 20.05
N TYR A 522 21.55 -12.84 18.75
CA TYR A 522 20.61 -13.68 18.03
C TYR A 522 21.18 -14.10 16.68
N ASP A 523 20.86 -15.31 16.24
CA ASP A 523 21.22 -15.80 14.90
C ASP A 523 20.06 -15.59 13.91
N PHE A 524 20.35 -15.59 12.63
CA PHE A 524 19.33 -15.53 11.57
C PHE A 524 18.51 -16.80 11.51
N LYS A 525 17.18 -16.65 11.61
CA LYS A 525 16.20 -17.74 11.48
C LYS A 525 15.39 -17.63 10.20
N GLY A 526 15.21 -16.41 9.69
CA GLY A 526 14.39 -16.16 8.51
C GLY A 526 14.88 -16.91 7.29
N ARG A 527 13.92 -17.37 6.47
CA ARG A 527 14.16 -18.04 5.20
C ARG A 527 13.22 -17.42 4.17
N LEU A 528 13.71 -17.28 2.93
CA LEU A 528 12.91 -16.69 1.86
C LEU A 528 11.57 -17.42 1.70
N SER A 529 10.48 -16.69 1.85
CA SER A 529 9.12 -17.16 1.52
C SER A 529 8.72 -16.82 0.08
N PHE A 530 9.61 -16.10 -0.63
CA PHE A 530 9.56 -15.78 -2.04
C PHE A 530 10.92 -16.04 -2.66
N SER A 531 10.93 -16.57 -3.88
CA SER A 531 12.15 -16.80 -4.64
C SER A 531 12.79 -15.49 -5.07
N TRP A 532 14.12 -15.37 -4.97
CA TRP A 532 14.84 -14.13 -5.31
C TRP A 532 15.34 -14.16 -6.74
N PRO A 533 15.06 -13.16 -7.60
CA PRO A 533 15.38 -13.21 -9.02
C PRO A 533 16.87 -13.13 -9.30
N LYS A 534 17.36 -13.96 -10.21
CA LYS A 534 18.72 -13.98 -10.73
C LYS A 534 18.93 -13.00 -11.88
N LYS A 535 17.86 -12.75 -12.64
CA LYS A 535 17.83 -11.85 -13.79
C LYS A 535 16.66 -10.88 -13.66
N ASP A 536 16.84 -9.68 -14.19
CA ASP A 536 15.80 -8.63 -14.20
C ASP A 536 14.57 -8.95 -15.05
N THR A 537 14.60 -10.05 -15.80
CA THR A 537 13.49 -10.57 -16.62
C THR A 537 12.63 -11.60 -15.88
N GLN A 538 13.03 -12.05 -14.69
CA GLN A 538 12.34 -13.10 -13.94
C GLN A 538 11.23 -12.48 -13.04
N VAL A 539 10.24 -11.88 -13.65
CA VAL A 539 9.11 -11.21 -12.98
C VAL A 539 8.11 -12.21 -12.39
N VAL A 540 7.99 -13.39 -13.00
CA VAL A 540 7.28 -14.56 -12.48
C VAL A 540 8.33 -15.62 -12.17
N LEU A 541 8.49 -15.95 -10.91
CA LEU A 541 9.52 -16.88 -10.44
C LEU A 541 9.04 -17.58 -9.17
N ASN A 542 8.48 -18.75 -9.31
CA ASN A 542 7.90 -19.46 -8.17
C ASN A 542 8.45 -20.89 -8.05
N SER A 543 8.69 -21.33 -6.84
CA SER A 543 9.16 -22.68 -6.58
C SER A 543 8.17 -23.72 -7.11
N GLY A 544 8.65 -24.57 -8.00
CA GLY A 544 7.87 -25.56 -8.72
C GLY A 544 7.57 -25.20 -10.18
N ASP A 545 7.92 -23.99 -10.63
CA ASP A 545 7.81 -23.61 -12.03
C ASP A 545 8.79 -24.44 -12.91
N GLU A 546 8.41 -24.74 -14.15
CA GLU A 546 9.19 -25.61 -15.06
C GLU A 546 10.62 -25.10 -15.31
N ASN A 547 10.81 -23.77 -15.39
CA ASN A 547 12.11 -23.12 -15.64
C ASN A 547 12.64 -22.40 -14.39
N TYR A 548 12.54 -23.02 -13.22
CA TYR A 548 12.93 -22.45 -11.95
C TYR A 548 14.45 -22.32 -11.81
N ASP A 549 14.98 -21.11 -11.98
CA ASP A 549 16.42 -20.77 -11.86
C ASP A 549 16.62 -19.45 -11.08
N PRO A 550 16.32 -19.42 -9.77
CA PRO A 550 16.44 -18.23 -8.95
C PRO A 550 17.92 -17.92 -8.62
N LEU A 551 18.20 -16.65 -8.19
CA LEU A 551 19.46 -16.34 -7.52
C LEU A 551 19.50 -17.01 -6.14
N PHE A 552 18.45 -16.82 -5.36
CA PHE A 552 18.25 -17.54 -4.10
C PHE A 552 16.89 -18.23 -4.13
N ALA A 553 16.89 -19.53 -3.92
CA ALA A 553 15.67 -20.35 -3.96
C ALA A 553 14.73 -20.04 -2.79
N TYR A 554 13.45 -20.35 -2.95
CA TYR A 554 12.52 -20.46 -1.83
C TYR A 554 13.14 -21.27 -0.68
N GLY A 555 13.03 -20.77 0.55
CA GLY A 555 13.61 -21.38 1.73
C GLY A 555 15.10 -21.08 1.96
N PHE A 556 15.74 -20.29 1.07
CA PHE A 556 17.12 -19.86 1.28
C PHE A 556 17.24 -18.86 2.42
N GLY A 557 18.36 -18.94 3.13
CA GLY A 557 18.81 -17.99 4.13
C GLY A 557 20.05 -18.55 4.81
N LEU A 558 21.05 -17.71 5.01
CA LEU A 558 22.27 -18.04 5.75
C LEU A 558 22.05 -17.86 7.26
N ASP A 559 22.91 -18.45 8.04
CA ASP A 559 23.06 -18.24 9.48
C ASP A 559 24.54 -18.09 9.87
N TYR A 560 24.83 -17.80 11.11
CA TYR A 560 26.22 -17.62 11.58
C TYR A 560 27.00 -18.92 11.75
N GLN A 561 26.33 -20.05 11.75
CA GLN A 561 26.93 -21.37 11.95
C GLN A 561 27.39 -22.02 10.65
N THR A 562 26.76 -21.64 9.54
CA THR A 562 27.05 -22.15 8.18
C THR A 562 27.51 -21.06 7.24
N PRO A 563 28.72 -20.50 7.47
CA PRO A 563 29.24 -19.42 6.63
C PRO A 563 29.41 -19.87 5.18
N SER A 564 29.04 -18.99 4.27
CA SER A 564 29.21 -19.22 2.83
C SER A 564 29.46 -17.88 2.14
N ASP A 565 30.52 -17.86 1.33
CA ASP A 565 30.85 -16.70 0.52
C ASP A 565 30.07 -16.74 -0.81
N LEU A 566 29.45 -15.61 -1.15
CA LEU A 566 28.78 -15.43 -2.42
C LEU A 566 29.76 -14.90 -3.46
N PRO A 567 29.94 -15.58 -4.63
CA PRO A 567 30.80 -15.08 -5.69
C PRO A 567 30.20 -13.82 -6.35
N GLN A 568 31.03 -13.16 -7.19
CA GLN A 568 30.56 -12.02 -7.99
C GLN A 568 29.38 -12.43 -8.88
N LEU A 569 28.29 -11.70 -8.79
CA LEU A 569 27.06 -11.93 -9.56
C LEU A 569 27.14 -11.26 -10.93
N ASP A 570 26.42 -11.81 -11.91
CA ASP A 570 26.22 -11.17 -13.22
C ASP A 570 25.35 -9.90 -13.05
N GLU A 571 25.88 -8.76 -13.52
CA GLU A 571 25.23 -7.44 -13.45
C GLU A 571 24.55 -7.05 -14.77
N THR A 572 24.50 -7.95 -15.73
CA THR A 572 23.92 -7.69 -17.05
C THR A 572 22.41 -7.53 -16.94
N SER A 573 21.88 -6.39 -17.37
CA SER A 573 20.45 -6.21 -17.57
C SER A 573 20.02 -6.84 -18.89
N TYR A 574 19.08 -7.74 -18.83
CA TYR A 574 18.51 -8.44 -19.99
C TYR A 574 17.19 -7.80 -20.46
N VAL A 575 16.62 -6.92 -19.66
CA VAL A 575 15.44 -6.15 -20.07
C VAL A 575 15.87 -5.17 -21.16
N LYS A 576 15.47 -5.46 -22.39
CA LYS A 576 15.57 -4.49 -23.47
C LYS A 576 14.66 -3.32 -23.08
N THR A 577 15.21 -2.11 -23.05
CA THR A 577 14.41 -0.89 -22.98
C THR A 577 13.39 -0.99 -24.11
N GLN A 578 12.15 -1.32 -23.81
CA GLN A 578 11.12 -1.28 -24.82
C GLN A 578 10.98 0.20 -25.21
N LYS A 579 11.15 0.50 -26.49
CA LYS A 579 10.57 1.72 -27.06
C LYS A 579 9.11 1.76 -26.63
N ALA A 580 8.63 2.95 -26.26
CA ALA A 580 7.27 3.15 -25.81
C ALA A 580 6.28 2.25 -26.55
N THR A 581 5.79 1.22 -25.85
CA THR A 581 4.78 0.29 -26.36
C THR A 581 3.42 0.97 -26.32
N ASP A 582 2.36 0.32 -26.77
CA ASP A 582 0.97 0.81 -26.89
C ASP A 582 0.45 1.63 -25.69
N MET A 583 1.06 1.53 -24.50
CA MET A 583 0.73 2.35 -23.32
C MET A 583 1.45 3.71 -23.28
N GLY A 584 2.47 3.95 -24.13
CA GLY A 584 3.27 5.18 -24.13
C GLY A 584 4.26 5.28 -22.96
N TYR A 585 4.80 6.49 -22.75
CA TYR A 585 5.68 6.84 -21.64
C TYR A 585 4.83 7.51 -20.56
N PRO A 586 4.47 6.81 -19.46
CA PRO A 586 3.60 7.39 -18.44
C PRO A 586 4.37 8.43 -17.61
N LEU A 587 3.73 9.55 -17.32
CA LEU A 587 4.19 10.57 -16.38
C LEU A 587 3.36 10.50 -15.09
N PHE A 588 2.06 10.38 -15.23
CA PHE A 588 1.12 10.09 -14.15
C PHE A 588 0.01 9.18 -14.69
N TYR A 589 0.12 7.91 -14.40
CA TYR A 589 -0.90 6.91 -14.69
C TYR A 589 -1.12 6.09 -13.42
N ARG A 590 -2.22 6.38 -12.70
CA ARG A 590 -2.49 5.88 -11.35
C ARG A 590 -1.45 6.34 -10.31
N GLN A 591 -0.18 6.39 -10.66
CA GLN A 591 0.94 6.87 -9.84
C GLN A 591 1.88 7.75 -10.67
N LEU A 592 2.72 8.50 -9.98
CA LEU A 592 3.80 9.26 -10.63
C LEU A 592 4.89 8.30 -11.15
N ALA A 593 5.42 8.62 -12.31
CA ALA A 593 6.64 7.96 -12.78
C ALA A 593 7.81 8.31 -11.86
N SER A 594 8.78 7.37 -11.78
CA SER A 594 9.97 7.55 -10.95
C SER A 594 10.68 8.88 -11.23
N GLY A 595 11.06 9.57 -10.16
CA GLY A 595 11.72 10.87 -10.22
C GLY A 595 10.81 12.07 -10.45
N LEU A 596 9.49 11.89 -10.63
CA LEU A 596 8.52 12.97 -10.72
C LEU A 596 7.86 13.25 -9.37
N ASN A 597 7.56 14.53 -9.13
CA ASN A 597 6.79 14.98 -7.98
C ASN A 597 5.67 15.91 -8.42
N TRP A 598 4.54 15.87 -7.70
CA TRP A 598 3.59 16.96 -7.72
C TRP A 598 4.20 18.14 -6.96
N THR A 599 4.20 19.31 -7.58
CA THR A 599 4.79 20.52 -7.02
C THR A 599 3.80 21.66 -7.16
N LEU A 600 3.56 22.36 -6.08
CA LEU A 600 2.80 23.61 -6.05
C LEU A 600 3.76 24.79 -5.94
N GLY A 601 3.35 25.93 -6.50
CA GLY A 601 4.15 27.15 -6.39
C GLY A 601 3.31 28.41 -6.35
N ASP A 602 3.73 29.36 -5.53
CA ASP A 602 3.27 30.75 -5.55
C ASP A 602 4.41 31.68 -5.13
N LYS A 603 4.11 32.95 -4.92
CA LYS A 603 5.10 33.99 -4.55
C LYS A 603 5.91 33.66 -3.28
N ASN A 604 5.43 32.80 -2.41
CA ASN A 604 6.11 32.42 -1.16
C ASN A 604 7.13 31.30 -1.41
N ASN A 605 6.74 30.30 -2.19
CA ASN A 605 7.57 29.16 -2.57
C ASN A 605 7.13 28.63 -3.94
N TRP A 606 7.99 28.70 -4.96
CA TRP A 606 7.68 28.22 -6.32
C TRP A 606 7.90 26.74 -6.54
N ASN A 607 8.43 26.01 -5.55
CA ASN A 607 8.86 24.61 -5.70
C ASN A 607 8.51 23.74 -4.48
N GLN A 608 7.33 23.92 -3.92
CA GLN A 608 6.85 23.09 -2.81
C GLN A 608 6.45 21.72 -3.30
N ILE A 609 7.21 20.70 -2.96
CA ILE A 609 6.90 19.29 -3.26
C ILE A 609 5.74 18.86 -2.37
N ILE A 610 4.79 18.14 -2.97
CA ILE A 610 3.65 17.51 -2.28
C ILE A 610 3.86 16.00 -2.28
N GLU A 611 4.14 15.47 -1.14
CA GLU A 611 4.44 14.04 -0.96
C GLU A 611 3.19 13.17 -0.80
N GLY A 612 2.03 13.78 -0.52
CA GLY A 612 0.81 13.09 -0.20
C GLY A 612 -0.38 13.26 -1.14
N PRO A 613 -1.55 12.74 -0.70
CA PRO A 613 -2.79 12.81 -1.47
C PRO A 613 -3.37 14.23 -1.54
N SER A 614 -2.98 15.11 -0.64
CA SER A 614 -3.45 16.51 -0.59
C SER A 614 -2.36 17.44 -0.07
N GLY A 615 -2.50 18.71 -0.40
CA GLY A 615 -1.59 19.77 0.07
C GLY A 615 -2.06 21.15 -0.37
N THR A 616 -1.39 22.18 0.14
CA THR A 616 -1.66 23.57 -0.21
C THR A 616 -0.36 24.36 -0.24
N THR A 617 -0.33 25.48 -0.98
CA THR A 617 0.85 26.36 -1.03
C THR A 617 1.18 26.92 0.35
N ASP A 618 2.50 26.95 0.67
CA ASP A 618 3.03 27.36 1.97
C ASP A 618 2.51 28.71 2.42
N GLY A 619 1.77 28.73 3.54
CA GLY A 619 1.32 29.93 4.24
C GLY A 619 0.31 30.80 3.49
N SER A 620 -0.29 30.33 2.39
CA SER A 620 -1.16 31.17 1.55
C SER A 620 -2.51 30.54 1.20
N GLU A 621 -2.64 29.20 1.21
CA GLU A 621 -3.81 28.47 0.68
C GLU A 621 -4.23 28.95 -0.73
N ASN A 622 -3.28 29.49 -1.51
CA ASN A 622 -3.55 30.10 -2.80
C ASN A 622 -3.84 29.04 -3.88
N LEU A 623 -3.22 27.89 -3.75
CA LEU A 623 -3.44 26.72 -4.60
C LEU A 623 -3.49 25.47 -3.74
N THR A 624 -4.51 24.65 -3.92
CA THR A 624 -4.63 23.34 -3.26
C THR A 624 -4.59 22.22 -4.27
N ILE A 625 -4.05 21.08 -3.86
CA ILE A 625 -4.12 19.79 -4.57
C ILE A 625 -4.83 18.79 -3.70
N GLN A 626 -5.64 17.93 -4.30
CA GLN A 626 -6.33 16.83 -3.64
C GLN A 626 -6.41 15.62 -4.58
N ALA A 627 -6.12 14.43 -4.06
CA ALA A 627 -6.39 13.19 -4.77
C ALA A 627 -7.90 12.96 -4.88
N ILE A 628 -8.34 12.57 -6.05
CA ILE A 628 -9.74 12.21 -6.36
C ILE A 628 -9.78 10.97 -7.25
N ASN A 629 -10.96 10.42 -7.46
CA ASN A 629 -11.17 9.23 -8.26
C ASN A 629 -11.64 9.59 -9.67
N LEU A 630 -11.07 8.96 -10.70
CA LEU A 630 -11.59 8.91 -12.06
C LEU A 630 -12.16 7.50 -12.33
N ALA A 631 -11.31 6.52 -12.46
CA ALA A 631 -11.69 5.12 -12.66
C ALA A 631 -11.35 4.26 -11.43
N TYR A 632 -10.28 4.59 -10.74
CA TYR A 632 -9.77 3.91 -9.54
C TYR A 632 -9.67 4.90 -8.37
N GLN A 633 -9.44 4.40 -7.17
CA GLN A 633 -9.23 5.25 -6.00
C GLN A 633 -7.98 6.10 -6.17
N GLU A 634 -8.09 7.42 -5.99
CA GLU A 634 -7.00 8.41 -6.04
C GLU A 634 -6.15 8.43 -7.33
N ASP A 635 -6.71 7.99 -8.45
CA ASP A 635 -6.03 7.96 -9.75
C ASP A 635 -6.06 9.29 -10.52
N ALA A 636 -6.59 10.34 -9.89
CA ALA A 636 -6.62 11.69 -10.44
C ALA A 636 -6.22 12.74 -9.38
N ARG A 637 -5.85 13.93 -9.84
CA ARG A 637 -5.54 15.06 -8.96
C ARG A 637 -6.41 16.25 -9.30
N ARG A 638 -7.07 16.79 -8.28
CA ARG A 638 -7.87 18.02 -8.34
C ARG A 638 -7.05 19.18 -7.83
N PHE A 639 -7.08 20.30 -8.57
CA PHE A 639 -6.41 21.54 -8.22
C PHE A 639 -7.44 22.67 -8.10
N VAL A 640 -7.28 23.53 -7.09
CA VAL A 640 -8.14 24.69 -6.88
C VAL A 640 -7.27 25.92 -6.62
N TRP A 641 -7.33 26.89 -7.54
CA TRP A 641 -6.71 28.20 -7.40
C TRP A 641 -7.70 29.18 -6.78
N SER A 642 -7.29 29.86 -5.72
CA SER A 642 -8.12 30.86 -5.02
C SER A 642 -8.21 32.20 -5.74
N GLY A 643 -7.27 32.49 -6.64
CA GLY A 643 -7.18 33.77 -7.36
C GLY A 643 -6.61 34.91 -6.55
N VAL A 644 -5.97 34.66 -5.42
CA VAL A 644 -5.32 35.71 -4.59
C VAL A 644 -4.05 36.22 -5.24
N SER A 645 -3.26 35.33 -5.84
CA SER A 645 -2.06 35.69 -6.61
C SER A 645 -1.75 34.59 -7.63
N GLU A 646 -0.77 34.85 -8.50
CA GLU A 646 -0.30 33.81 -9.42
C GLU A 646 0.15 32.57 -8.67
N ALA A 647 -0.35 31.41 -9.11
CA ALA A 647 0.05 30.10 -8.60
C ALA A 647 0.15 29.06 -9.71
N VAL A 648 0.96 28.04 -9.46
CA VAL A 648 1.39 27.05 -10.43
C VAL A 648 1.22 25.65 -9.85
N ALA A 649 0.51 24.79 -10.57
CA ALA A 649 0.51 23.33 -10.35
C ALA A 649 1.39 22.69 -11.42
N LYS A 650 2.31 21.82 -11.05
CA LYS A 650 3.23 21.19 -12.01
C LYS A 650 3.66 19.78 -11.60
N LEU A 651 4.00 18.98 -12.60
CA LEU A 651 4.88 17.83 -12.44
C LEU A 651 6.33 18.33 -12.54
N SER A 652 7.19 17.96 -11.61
CA SER A 652 8.59 18.38 -11.64
C SER A 652 9.52 17.17 -11.43
N TYR A 653 10.58 17.11 -12.24
CA TYR A 653 11.68 16.20 -11.98
C TYR A 653 12.62 16.79 -10.92
N GLN A 654 13.12 15.94 -10.02
CA GLN A 654 14.17 16.34 -9.06
C GLN A 654 15.48 16.72 -9.77
N THR A 655 15.80 15.98 -10.84
CA THR A 655 16.91 16.26 -11.75
C THR A 655 16.34 16.27 -13.16
N ALA A 656 16.72 17.28 -13.96
CA ALA A 656 16.27 17.39 -15.34
C ALA A 656 16.45 16.06 -16.12
N LYS A 657 15.43 15.67 -16.90
CA LYS A 657 15.35 14.40 -17.59
C LYS A 657 15.54 14.58 -19.10
N ASP A 658 16.30 13.69 -19.69
CA ASP A 658 16.38 13.53 -21.15
C ASP A 658 15.18 12.64 -21.59
N LEU A 659 14.29 13.21 -22.38
CA LEU A 659 13.13 12.52 -22.96
C LEU A 659 13.27 12.25 -24.46
N THR A 660 14.45 12.49 -25.07
CA THR A 660 14.65 12.30 -26.52
C THR A 660 14.40 10.87 -26.98
N GLU A 661 14.66 9.87 -26.14
CA GLU A 661 14.39 8.46 -26.47
C GLU A 661 12.90 8.07 -26.29
N ALA A 662 12.14 8.86 -25.50
CA ALA A 662 10.73 8.62 -25.21
C ALA A 662 9.79 9.33 -26.19
N VAL A 663 10.31 10.29 -26.98
CA VAL A 663 9.54 11.15 -27.87
C VAL A 663 10.00 10.96 -29.31
N GLU A 664 9.10 10.50 -30.16
CA GLU A 664 9.25 10.45 -31.63
C GLU A 664 8.60 11.71 -32.24
N PRO A 665 8.89 12.07 -33.51
CA PRO A 665 8.36 13.29 -34.12
C PRO A 665 6.82 13.40 -34.17
N ASP A 666 6.11 12.28 -34.09
CA ASP A 666 4.65 12.17 -34.06
C ASP A 666 4.08 11.88 -32.68
N SER A 667 4.91 11.95 -31.62
CA SER A 667 4.46 11.74 -30.26
C SER A 667 3.52 12.85 -29.81
N GLN A 668 2.54 12.45 -29.02
CA GLN A 668 1.54 13.33 -28.40
C GLN A 668 1.61 13.17 -26.88
N PHE A 669 1.57 14.28 -26.16
CA PHE A 669 1.33 14.29 -24.74
C PHE A 669 -0.18 14.27 -24.49
N LYS A 670 -0.68 13.23 -23.83
CA LYS A 670 -2.10 12.99 -23.60
C LYS A 670 -2.42 12.99 -22.13
N PHE A 671 -3.58 13.55 -21.77
CA PHE A 671 -4.13 13.49 -20.41
C PHE A 671 -5.63 13.67 -20.39
N ASP A 672 -6.25 13.20 -19.33
CA ASP A 672 -7.66 13.47 -19.04
C ASP A 672 -7.74 14.75 -18.20
N LEU A 673 -8.70 15.61 -18.54
CA LEU A 673 -8.96 16.86 -17.85
C LEU A 673 -10.45 16.97 -17.52
N ARG A 674 -10.76 17.43 -16.31
CA ARG A 674 -12.09 17.83 -15.90
C ARG A 674 -12.06 19.25 -15.38
N LEU A 675 -12.90 20.11 -15.92
CA LEU A 675 -13.10 21.45 -15.38
C LEU A 675 -14.12 21.38 -14.24
N ASP A 676 -13.79 21.88 -13.05
CA ASP A 676 -14.70 21.98 -11.90
C ASP A 676 -15.30 23.38 -11.79
N SER A 677 -14.48 24.44 -12.01
CA SER A 677 -14.94 25.84 -12.09
C SER A 677 -14.20 26.59 -13.20
N LYS A 678 -14.93 27.45 -13.91
CA LYS A 678 -14.37 28.23 -15.02
C LYS A 678 -13.29 29.21 -14.56
N PRO A 679 -12.27 29.45 -15.39
CA PRO A 679 -11.21 30.42 -15.06
C PRO A 679 -11.77 31.84 -15.03
N THR A 680 -11.23 32.67 -14.11
CA THR A 680 -11.53 34.10 -14.04
C THR A 680 -10.41 34.96 -14.61
N ASP A 681 -9.28 34.38 -15.00
CA ASP A 681 -8.14 35.02 -15.65
C ASP A 681 -7.45 34.03 -16.60
N LYS A 682 -6.45 34.44 -17.32
CA LYS A 682 -5.71 33.63 -18.28
C LYS A 682 -5.11 32.40 -17.61
N VAL A 683 -5.25 31.26 -18.31
CA VAL A 683 -4.68 29.97 -17.92
C VAL A 683 -3.67 29.54 -18.96
N ARG A 684 -2.47 29.19 -18.48
CA ARG A 684 -1.40 28.69 -19.34
C ARG A 684 -1.07 27.25 -19.04
N LEU A 685 -1.02 26.43 -20.08
CA LEU A 685 -0.41 25.10 -20.06
C LEU A 685 1.03 25.25 -20.56
N SER A 686 2.00 24.69 -19.85
CA SER A 686 3.42 24.83 -20.19
C SER A 686 4.19 23.54 -20.01
N LEU A 687 5.29 23.41 -20.79
CA LEU A 687 6.36 22.44 -20.63
C LEU A 687 7.67 23.20 -20.42
N MET A 688 8.47 22.82 -19.43
CA MET A 688 9.70 23.50 -19.03
C MET A 688 10.93 22.64 -19.29
N CYS A 689 11.94 23.22 -19.94
CA CYS A 689 13.19 22.56 -20.29
C CYS A 689 14.41 23.40 -19.82
N GLY A 690 14.51 23.60 -18.50
CA GLY A 690 15.52 24.46 -17.87
C GLY A 690 15.08 25.92 -17.76
N SER A 691 16.02 26.83 -17.49
CA SER A 691 15.72 28.24 -17.23
C SER A 691 15.48 29.07 -18.49
N GLU A 692 15.99 28.64 -19.64
CA GLU A 692 15.97 29.40 -20.90
C GLU A 692 15.00 28.84 -21.95
N CYS A 693 14.38 27.70 -21.66
CA CYS A 693 13.49 27.00 -22.58
C CYS A 693 12.14 26.73 -21.90
N HIS A 694 11.08 27.26 -22.49
CA HIS A 694 9.71 26.94 -22.10
C HIS A 694 8.77 27.00 -23.32
N TYR A 695 7.85 26.06 -23.36
CA TYR A 695 6.76 26.05 -24.33
C TYR A 695 5.46 26.28 -23.59
N SER A 696 4.59 27.15 -24.11
CA SER A 696 3.33 27.45 -23.42
C SER A 696 2.23 27.87 -24.38
N ALA A 697 1.01 27.38 -24.13
CA ALA A 697 -0.22 27.79 -24.78
C ALA A 697 -1.19 28.43 -23.79
N ASP A 698 -1.92 29.44 -24.25
CA ASP A 698 -3.08 30.00 -23.54
C ASP A 698 -4.28 29.06 -23.81
N ILE A 699 -4.76 28.38 -22.77
CA ILE A 699 -5.87 27.43 -22.85
C ILE A 699 -7.17 27.99 -22.25
N THR A 700 -7.24 29.27 -22.01
CA THR A 700 -8.39 29.94 -21.35
C THR A 700 -9.69 29.73 -22.13
N ASP A 701 -9.68 29.96 -23.42
CA ASP A 701 -10.89 29.80 -24.27
C ASP A 701 -11.31 28.34 -24.35
N LEU A 702 -10.34 27.42 -24.49
CA LEU A 702 -10.59 25.99 -24.45
C LEU A 702 -11.31 25.57 -23.17
N LEU A 703 -10.84 26.02 -22.00
CA LEU A 703 -11.47 25.70 -20.71
C LEU A 703 -12.87 26.34 -20.60
N ASN A 704 -13.06 27.55 -21.12
CA ASN A 704 -14.36 28.24 -21.11
C ASN A 704 -15.44 27.52 -21.93
N GLU A 705 -15.04 26.77 -22.96
CA GLU A 705 -15.94 25.99 -23.80
C GLU A 705 -16.37 24.67 -23.13
N GLN A 706 -15.63 24.23 -22.07
CA GLN A 706 -15.94 22.96 -21.42
C GLN A 706 -17.13 23.07 -20.45
N THR A 707 -17.85 21.96 -20.35
CA THR A 707 -18.91 21.79 -19.34
C THR A 707 -18.28 21.38 -18.02
N PRO A 708 -18.47 22.14 -16.92
CA PRO A 708 -17.98 21.72 -15.60
C PRO A 708 -18.47 20.33 -15.18
N GLY A 709 -17.57 19.56 -14.54
CA GLY A 709 -17.85 18.22 -14.07
C GLY A 709 -17.64 17.11 -15.10
N LYS A 710 -17.46 17.43 -16.38
CA LYS A 710 -17.25 16.44 -17.45
C LYS A 710 -15.76 16.22 -17.72
N TRP A 711 -15.32 14.98 -17.76
CA TRP A 711 -13.98 14.60 -18.22
C TRP A 711 -13.89 14.66 -19.75
N ILE A 712 -12.75 15.17 -20.24
CA ILE A 712 -12.38 15.23 -21.67
C ILE A 712 -10.97 14.69 -21.87
N HIS A 713 -10.68 14.15 -23.05
CA HIS A 713 -9.35 13.73 -23.46
C HIS A 713 -8.63 14.86 -24.18
N VAL A 714 -7.52 15.30 -23.61
CA VAL A 714 -6.66 16.38 -24.19
C VAL A 714 -5.43 15.74 -24.81
N SER A 715 -5.08 16.19 -26.01
CA SER A 715 -3.84 15.83 -26.69
C SER A 715 -3.02 17.08 -26.98
N VAL A 716 -1.74 17.05 -26.67
CA VAL A 716 -0.78 18.09 -27.00
C VAL A 716 0.21 17.54 -28.01
N GLU A 717 0.27 18.12 -29.20
CA GLU A 717 1.19 17.69 -30.26
C GLU A 717 2.63 18.06 -29.91
N MET A 718 3.49 17.08 -29.72
CA MET A 718 4.91 17.26 -29.40
C MET A 718 5.72 17.72 -30.64
N GLY A 719 5.23 17.49 -31.85
CA GLY A 719 5.84 17.97 -33.09
C GLY A 719 5.83 19.47 -33.26
N CYS A 720 4.99 20.21 -32.49
CA CYS A 720 5.01 21.66 -32.40
C CYS A 720 6.21 22.17 -31.54
N LEU A 721 6.86 21.28 -30.78
CA LEU A 721 8.06 21.55 -30.00
C LEU A 721 9.28 21.38 -30.95
N ALA A 722 9.47 22.36 -31.81
CA ALA A 722 10.46 22.28 -32.88
C ALA A 722 11.89 22.45 -32.32
N GLU A 723 12.57 21.43 -32.06
CA GLU A 723 14.03 21.18 -32.06
C GLU A 723 14.38 20.14 -31.03
N ASN A 724 14.97 19.02 -31.43
CA ASN A 724 15.30 17.85 -30.59
C ASN A 724 16.17 18.16 -29.33
N ASP A 725 16.82 19.33 -29.28
CA ASP A 725 17.68 19.68 -28.14
C ASP A 725 16.86 20.14 -26.90
N SER A 726 15.64 20.57 -27.07
CA SER A 726 14.78 20.99 -25.95
C SER A 726 14.29 19.85 -25.07
N LEU A 727 14.22 18.61 -25.59
CA LEU A 727 13.79 17.44 -24.85
C LEU A 727 14.88 16.81 -23.97
N LYS A 728 16.14 17.26 -24.12
CA LYS A 728 17.28 16.74 -23.36
C LYS A 728 17.33 17.18 -21.91
N ASN A 729 16.59 18.23 -21.54
CA ASN A 729 16.71 18.85 -20.23
C ASN A 729 15.35 19.22 -19.63
N ILE A 730 14.38 18.32 -19.67
CA ILE A 730 13.04 18.56 -19.16
C ILE A 730 13.07 18.65 -17.64
N THR A 731 12.64 19.79 -17.11
CA THR A 731 12.47 20.03 -15.66
C THR A 731 11.02 19.86 -15.20
N SER A 732 10.06 20.21 -16.08
CA SER A 732 8.64 20.01 -15.82
C SER A 732 7.90 19.67 -17.12
N PRO A 733 7.43 18.41 -17.27
CA PRO A 733 6.73 17.98 -18.48
C PRO A 733 5.29 18.49 -18.56
N TRP A 734 4.72 18.97 -17.47
CA TRP A 734 3.37 19.51 -17.39
C TRP A 734 3.28 20.58 -16.30
N GLN A 735 2.68 21.71 -16.65
CA GLN A 735 2.47 22.81 -15.73
C GLN A 735 1.23 23.61 -16.12
N ILE A 736 0.38 23.93 -15.14
CA ILE A 736 -0.75 24.87 -15.27
C ILE A 736 -0.52 26.05 -14.36
N SER A 737 -0.66 27.28 -14.91
CA SER A 737 -0.54 28.51 -14.13
C SER A 737 -1.69 29.48 -14.44
N THR A 738 -2.13 30.20 -13.42
CA THR A 738 -3.10 31.29 -13.52
C THR A 738 -2.97 32.27 -12.36
N LYS A 739 -3.47 33.51 -12.56
CA LYS A 739 -3.66 34.53 -11.51
C LYS A 739 -5.10 34.58 -11.01
N GLY A 740 -6.00 33.93 -11.74
CA GLY A 740 -7.43 33.90 -11.42
C GLY A 740 -7.86 32.69 -10.60
N GLN A 741 -9.15 32.67 -10.30
CA GLN A 741 -9.78 31.47 -9.75
C GLN A 741 -9.90 30.41 -10.85
N LEU A 742 -9.69 29.16 -10.48
CA LEU A 742 -9.81 28.00 -11.37
C LEU A 742 -9.98 26.74 -10.52
N GLY A 743 -10.83 25.83 -10.93
CA GLY A 743 -10.88 24.46 -10.43
C GLY A 743 -10.78 23.48 -11.59
N LEU A 744 -9.80 22.58 -11.56
CA LEU A 744 -9.69 21.53 -12.54
C LEU A 744 -9.13 20.24 -11.92
N ALA A 745 -9.33 19.12 -12.61
CA ALA A 745 -8.70 17.86 -12.25
C ALA A 745 -8.02 17.22 -13.47
N VAL A 746 -6.95 16.47 -13.23
CA VAL A 746 -6.21 15.78 -14.27
C VAL A 746 -5.92 14.32 -13.89
N SER A 747 -5.82 13.46 -14.90
CA SER A 747 -5.42 12.05 -14.79
C SER A 747 -4.73 11.58 -16.08
N ASN A 748 -4.15 10.39 -16.05
CA ASN A 748 -3.62 9.65 -17.21
C ASN A 748 -2.63 10.45 -18.08
N LEU A 749 -1.71 11.21 -17.45
CA LEU A 749 -0.71 11.98 -18.17
C LEU A 749 0.35 11.04 -18.77
N THR A 750 0.39 10.95 -20.10
CA THR A 750 1.28 10.03 -20.83
C THR A 750 1.80 10.66 -22.11
N ILE A 751 3.01 10.27 -22.54
CA ILE A 751 3.53 10.56 -23.89
C ILE A 751 3.31 9.32 -24.74
N LYS A 752 2.57 9.42 -25.84
CA LYS A 752 2.27 8.30 -26.75
C LYS A 752 2.68 8.63 -28.18
N GLN A 753 3.14 7.64 -28.93
CA GLN A 753 3.29 7.75 -30.38
C GLN A 753 1.92 7.90 -31.05
N GLY A 754 1.88 8.65 -32.15
CA GLY A 754 0.68 9.01 -32.85
C GLY A 754 -0.13 7.81 -33.35
N GLU A 755 -1.15 7.42 -32.61
CA GLU A 755 -2.31 6.73 -33.11
C GLU A 755 -3.51 7.66 -33.06
N ASN A 756 -4.34 7.60 -34.08
CA ASN A 756 -5.62 8.32 -34.24
C ASN A 756 -6.66 7.92 -33.15
N THR A 757 -6.29 7.97 -31.87
CA THR A 757 -7.30 7.93 -30.81
C THR A 757 -7.91 9.34 -30.73
N LYS A 758 -9.21 9.44 -30.94
CA LYS A 758 -9.98 10.69 -30.89
C LYS A 758 -9.69 11.40 -29.57
N ALA A 759 -8.84 12.42 -29.62
CA ALA A 759 -8.81 13.45 -28.57
C ALA A 759 -10.06 14.32 -28.75
N ASP A 760 -10.71 14.71 -27.65
CA ASP A 760 -11.80 15.70 -27.69
C ASP A 760 -11.24 17.06 -28.05
N VAL A 761 -9.97 17.32 -27.67
CA VAL A 761 -9.26 18.58 -27.90
C VAL A 761 -7.79 18.32 -28.23
N THR A 762 -7.25 19.02 -29.22
CA THR A 762 -5.81 19.03 -29.57
C THR A 762 -5.23 20.43 -29.38
N ILE A 763 -4.06 20.51 -28.72
CA ILE A 763 -3.33 21.75 -28.42
C ILE A 763 -1.95 21.66 -29.08
N CYS A 764 -1.46 22.80 -29.61
CA CYS A 764 -0.07 22.97 -29.99
C CYS A 764 0.59 23.95 -28.97
N LEU A 765 1.68 23.53 -28.32
CA LEU A 765 2.43 24.34 -27.36
C LEU A 765 3.44 25.26 -28.04
#